data_ea030c8dbccd05c14f06e9b6710e1e90
#
_entry.id   ea030c8dbccd05c14f06e9b6710e1e90
#
_cell.length_a   1.000
_cell.length_b   1.000
_cell.length_c   1.000
_cell.angle_alpha   90.00
_cell.angle_beta   90.00
_cell.angle_gamma   90.00
#
_symmetry.space_group_name_H-M   'P 1'
#
loop_
_entity.id
_entity.type
_entity.pdbx_description
1 polymer ?
#
loop_
_entity_poly.entity_id
_entity_poly.type
_entity_poly.pdbx_seq_one_letter_code
_entity_poly.pdbx_strand_id
1 'polypeptide(L)'
;MLVNVQSDVLQASLLSDLKGKYRKGSVWKGALTDAARRRQEEKRRQANRKSEELRGYNFYRRGNHYYDLDPQGREREWTNFVIKPLFLITDDVKPSRIFELLNESHMRRTIELQQQDVTKLERFKEKIEGKGDFRFFERQEKYEMLKAYIYGKTEEAQRVPQMGWNNIGESGFYAFCNGIVYNGKWHPVDEYGMIRLDKENFYLPAMSKIHKKNKMAYVNERRYIHAPKQEVTPRQYFTLLHELYGDNAVVCYCYYLATINRDIITDSTRSFPILNLYGKKGTGKTELALSLINLFQRNPEVSNLESTTYYAMGDKCAEVSNMLVHFDEYKNSLSKKHIDFLKGIYDSAGRIKRSADGERRESTNVDCGVVLSGQEIPTADIALFSRVLFLESHKSEHTKEETDKYHSFMKLRKMHPTNITVEYIRYRENFNAGWCNAWKRALKEIKSEVDYNIIGERFINNWAMMLATYYCLSNCTDSLPFNRKMVHDICIDRLKYQHSLCHSTDEIAIFWAMFSKSRQLGDIREGQDYKIKAVDKLTVTVKGEPRKVITFDKPRLILFIRSSICVAKANIQARKEGKVMIPDESLMSYLMATPEYFGKTYSPLKFRVLDELGMPKRITNDKGENVLVFDQERVLAFDYDAVCECNDINLQTITERISQSQNSVTSSDDANDELTA
;
A
#
# COMPACT_ATOMS: atom_id res chain seq x y z
N MET A 1 -29.42 -26.88 34.87
CA MET A 1 -28.42 -27.59 34.04
C MET A 1 -28.98 -28.86 33.45
N LEU A 2 -29.45 -29.84 34.22
CA LEU A 2 -30.01 -31.10 33.73
C LEU A 2 -31.19 -30.97 32.72
N VAL A 3 -32.04 -29.99 32.91
CA VAL A 3 -33.20 -29.69 32.02
C VAL A 3 -32.77 -29.21 30.64
N ASN A 4 -31.51 -28.77 30.47
CA ASN A 4 -30.98 -28.30 29.19
C ASN A 4 -30.28 -29.38 28.36
N VAL A 5 -30.19 -30.61 28.88
CA VAL A 5 -29.60 -31.75 28.17
C VAL A 5 -30.65 -32.30 27.20
N GLN A 6 -30.38 -32.27 25.89
CA GLN A 6 -31.33 -32.65 24.83
C GLN A 6 -31.48 -34.19 24.64
N SER A 7 -30.61 -34.97 25.26
CA SER A 7 -30.63 -36.45 25.16
C SER A 7 -31.17 -37.07 26.42
N ASP A 8 -32.26 -37.82 26.31
CA ASP A 8 -32.89 -38.55 27.43
C ASP A 8 -31.93 -39.54 28.10
N VAL A 9 -31.04 -40.15 27.30
CA VAL A 9 -30.03 -41.09 27.78
C VAL A 9 -28.96 -40.36 28.62
N LEU A 10 -28.50 -39.21 28.18
CA LEU A 10 -27.51 -38.42 28.90
C LEU A 10 -28.11 -37.80 30.17
N GLN A 11 -29.37 -37.42 30.12
CA GLN A 11 -30.12 -36.91 31.25
C GLN A 11 -30.33 -37.99 32.31
N ALA A 12 -30.65 -39.24 31.91
CA ALA A 12 -30.77 -40.38 32.80
C ALA A 12 -29.43 -40.79 33.45
N SER A 13 -28.32 -40.73 32.68
CA SER A 13 -26.96 -40.99 33.19
C SER A 13 -26.54 -39.98 34.23
N LEU A 14 -26.66 -38.67 33.92
CA LEU A 14 -26.35 -37.59 34.88
C LEU A 14 -27.24 -37.65 36.14
N LEU A 15 -28.48 -38.11 36.02
CA LEU A 15 -29.38 -38.31 37.12
C LEU A 15 -28.97 -39.46 38.00
N SER A 16 -28.47 -40.56 37.38
CA SER A 16 -27.92 -41.73 38.09
C SER A 16 -26.66 -41.33 38.90
N ASP A 17 -25.76 -40.57 38.29
CA ASP A 17 -24.55 -40.09 38.96
C ASP A 17 -24.84 -39.16 40.12
N LEU A 18 -25.83 -38.25 39.98
CA LEU A 18 -26.28 -37.39 41.07
C LEU A 18 -26.97 -38.15 42.19
N LYS A 19 -27.74 -39.19 41.89
CA LYS A 19 -28.36 -40.07 42.87
C LYS A 19 -27.32 -40.88 43.68
N GLY A 20 -26.23 -41.28 43.01
CA GLY A 20 -25.09 -41.94 43.66
C GLY A 20 -24.35 -41.01 44.63
N LYS A 21 -24.19 -39.75 44.29
CA LYS A 21 -23.50 -38.74 45.08
C LYS A 21 -24.33 -38.12 46.23
N TYR A 22 -25.66 -37.99 46.05
CA TYR A 22 -26.55 -37.30 46.98
C TYR A 22 -27.79 -38.16 47.26
N ARG A 23 -27.85 -38.86 48.38
CA ARG A 23 -28.86 -39.90 48.79
C ARG A 23 -30.34 -39.47 48.85
N LYS A 24 -30.79 -38.36 48.20
CA LYS A 24 -32.17 -37.88 48.23
C LYS A 24 -32.85 -37.98 46.83
N GLY A 25 -33.00 -39.18 46.26
CA GLY A 25 -33.49 -39.43 44.94
C GLY A 25 -34.90 -38.93 44.64
N SER A 26 -35.79 -38.84 45.64
CA SER A 26 -37.17 -38.33 45.46
C SER A 26 -37.23 -36.82 45.23
N VAL A 27 -36.37 -36.06 45.86
CA VAL A 27 -36.31 -34.59 45.71
C VAL A 27 -35.86 -34.19 44.29
N TRP A 28 -34.91 -34.95 43.73
CA TRP A 28 -34.43 -34.68 42.36
C TRP A 28 -35.49 -35.02 41.29
N LYS A 29 -36.29 -36.09 41.49
CA LYS A 29 -37.39 -36.42 40.58
C LYS A 29 -38.45 -35.33 40.57
N GLY A 30 -38.85 -34.82 41.72
CA GLY A 30 -39.82 -33.70 41.85
C GLY A 30 -39.31 -32.43 41.19
N ALA A 31 -38.06 -32.04 41.49
CA ALA A 31 -37.46 -30.85 40.91
C ALA A 31 -37.33 -30.90 39.37
N LEU A 32 -37.02 -32.06 38.79
CA LEU A 32 -36.98 -32.27 37.34
C LEU A 32 -38.35 -32.21 36.68
N THR A 33 -39.36 -32.79 37.31
CA THR A 33 -40.75 -32.74 36.83
C THR A 33 -41.27 -31.29 36.84
N ASP A 34 -41.00 -30.55 37.92
CA ASP A 34 -41.35 -29.13 38.01
C ASP A 34 -40.61 -28.26 37.02
N ALA A 35 -39.32 -28.51 36.82
CA ALA A 35 -38.53 -27.79 35.82
C ALA A 35 -38.96 -28.09 34.39
N ALA A 36 -39.30 -29.36 34.10
CA ALA A 36 -39.87 -29.77 32.80
C ALA A 36 -41.24 -29.11 32.55
N ARG A 37 -42.11 -29.07 33.58
CA ARG A 37 -43.40 -28.41 33.53
C ARG A 37 -43.25 -26.89 33.29
N ARG A 38 -42.40 -26.19 34.01
CA ARG A 38 -42.11 -24.76 33.80
C ARG A 38 -41.60 -24.49 32.40
N ARG A 39 -40.70 -25.32 31.87
CA ARG A 39 -40.18 -25.20 30.51
C ARG A 39 -41.28 -25.44 29.46
N GLN A 40 -42.20 -26.37 29.71
CA GLN A 40 -43.33 -26.63 28.83
C GLN A 40 -44.33 -25.45 28.85
N GLU A 41 -44.61 -24.90 30.03
CA GLU A 41 -45.42 -23.68 30.19
C GLU A 41 -44.77 -22.46 29.52
N GLU A 42 -43.46 -22.29 29.65
CA GLU A 42 -42.73 -21.21 29.02
C GLU A 42 -42.70 -21.34 27.48
N LYS A 43 -42.49 -22.54 26.96
CA LYS A 43 -42.67 -22.82 25.53
C LYS A 43 -44.09 -22.54 25.05
N ARG A 44 -45.11 -22.90 25.86
CA ARG A 44 -46.52 -22.64 25.55
C ARG A 44 -46.85 -21.14 25.57
N ARG A 45 -46.30 -20.38 26.53
CA ARG A 45 -46.41 -18.92 26.58
C ARG A 45 -45.74 -18.25 25.40
N GLN A 46 -44.52 -18.71 25.00
CA GLN A 46 -43.83 -18.22 23.82
C GLN A 46 -44.57 -18.55 22.52
N ALA A 47 -45.16 -19.73 22.42
CA ALA A 47 -45.99 -20.13 21.27
C ALA A 47 -47.26 -19.29 21.18
N ASN A 48 -47.94 -19.01 22.32
CA ASN A 48 -49.12 -18.14 22.36
C ASN A 48 -48.77 -16.66 22.01
N ARG A 49 -47.67 -16.12 22.55
CA ARG A 49 -47.20 -14.79 22.16
C ARG A 49 -46.91 -14.68 20.65
N LYS A 50 -46.22 -15.67 20.08
CA LYS A 50 -45.95 -15.71 18.62
C LYS A 50 -47.25 -15.80 17.81
N SER A 51 -48.24 -16.53 18.32
CA SER A 51 -49.57 -16.65 17.69
C SER A 51 -50.34 -15.31 17.72
N GLU A 52 -50.30 -14.58 18.84
CA GLU A 52 -50.88 -13.23 18.94
C GLU A 52 -50.20 -12.18 18.08
N GLU A 53 -48.86 -12.21 18.01
CA GLU A 53 -48.07 -11.36 17.13
C GLU A 53 -48.41 -11.54 15.65
N LEU A 54 -48.58 -12.80 15.19
CA LEU A 54 -48.93 -13.07 13.80
C LEU A 54 -50.38 -12.76 13.45
N ARG A 55 -51.32 -12.81 14.39
CA ARG A 55 -52.73 -12.38 14.20
C ARG A 55 -52.83 -10.91 13.81
N GLY A 56 -51.95 -10.02 14.28
CA GLY A 56 -51.89 -8.64 13.87
C GLY A 56 -51.63 -8.43 12.37
N TYR A 57 -51.16 -9.44 11.67
CA TYR A 57 -50.94 -9.40 10.22
C TYR A 57 -51.94 -10.19 9.41
N ASN A 58 -53.08 -10.62 10.01
CA ASN A 58 -54.17 -11.36 9.41
C ASN A 58 -53.79 -12.78 8.96
N PHE A 59 -52.78 -13.40 9.57
CA PHE A 59 -52.44 -14.82 9.42
C PHE A 59 -51.84 -15.39 10.72
N TYR A 60 -51.80 -16.67 10.84
CA TYR A 60 -51.24 -17.34 12.01
C TYR A 60 -50.38 -18.55 11.61
N ARG A 61 -49.51 -18.95 12.53
CA ARG A 61 -48.62 -20.09 12.36
C ARG A 61 -49.19 -21.33 13.02
N ARG A 62 -49.23 -22.46 12.28
CA ARG A 62 -49.46 -23.80 12.83
C ARG A 62 -48.37 -24.75 12.31
N GLY A 63 -47.57 -25.29 13.23
CA GLY A 63 -46.37 -26.04 12.85
C GLY A 63 -45.35 -25.17 12.10
N ASN A 64 -44.94 -25.61 10.92
CA ASN A 64 -44.07 -24.89 10.03
C ASN A 64 -44.79 -24.31 8.80
N HIS A 65 -46.06 -23.97 8.94
CA HIS A 65 -46.93 -23.40 7.91
C HIS A 65 -47.55 -22.12 8.39
N TYR A 66 -47.95 -21.24 7.46
CA TYR A 66 -48.81 -20.11 7.70
C TYR A 66 -50.19 -20.33 7.12
N TYR A 67 -51.21 -19.89 7.85
CA TYR A 67 -52.64 -20.05 7.52
C TYR A 67 -53.40 -18.75 7.77
N ASP A 68 -54.48 -18.56 7.02
CA ASP A 68 -55.57 -17.62 7.39
C ASP A 68 -56.92 -18.37 7.36
N LEU A 69 -57.98 -17.65 7.69
CA LEU A 69 -59.35 -18.13 7.55
C LEU A 69 -59.98 -17.45 6.32
N ASP A 70 -60.60 -18.26 5.45
CA ASP A 70 -61.42 -17.73 4.37
C ASP A 70 -62.70 -17.05 4.94
N PRO A 71 -63.52 -16.33 4.12
CA PRO A 71 -64.77 -15.73 4.57
C PRO A 71 -65.78 -16.73 5.16
N GLN A 72 -65.63 -18.05 4.88
CA GLN A 72 -66.47 -19.11 5.39
C GLN A 72 -65.85 -19.77 6.66
N GLY A 73 -64.74 -19.25 7.17
CA GLY A 73 -64.11 -19.74 8.38
C GLY A 73 -63.24 -21.00 8.17
N ARG A 74 -62.98 -21.41 6.92
CA ARG A 74 -62.11 -22.56 6.63
C ARG A 74 -60.64 -22.11 6.56
N GLU A 75 -59.78 -22.98 7.12
CA GLU A 75 -58.32 -22.75 7.05
C GLU A 75 -57.80 -22.80 5.61
N ARG A 76 -57.03 -21.82 5.23
CA ARG A 76 -56.35 -21.75 3.95
C ARG A 76 -54.84 -21.63 4.20
N GLU A 77 -54.06 -22.53 3.61
CA GLU A 77 -52.63 -22.60 3.72
C GLU A 77 -51.95 -21.61 2.78
N TRP A 78 -51.03 -20.83 3.31
CA TRP A 78 -50.23 -19.84 2.54
C TRP A 78 -48.89 -20.39 2.13
N THR A 79 -48.22 -21.18 3.01
CA THR A 79 -46.87 -21.67 2.83
C THR A 79 -46.66 -23.03 3.43
N ASN A 80 -45.79 -23.86 2.83
CA ASN A 80 -45.26 -25.05 3.49
C ASN A 80 -43.99 -24.74 4.35
N PHE A 81 -43.73 -23.47 4.68
CA PHE A 81 -42.62 -23.06 5.49
C PHE A 81 -42.96 -21.88 6.38
N VAL A 82 -42.09 -21.61 7.37
CA VAL A 82 -42.08 -20.37 8.15
C VAL A 82 -40.83 -19.61 7.89
N ILE A 83 -40.98 -18.28 7.85
CA ILE A 83 -39.89 -17.33 7.67
C ILE A 83 -39.63 -16.59 8.97
N LYS A 84 -38.35 -16.57 9.39
CA LYS A 84 -37.89 -15.77 10.50
C LYS A 84 -37.03 -14.65 9.95
N PRO A 85 -37.50 -13.39 9.94
CA PRO A 85 -36.65 -12.25 9.65
C PRO A 85 -35.53 -12.19 10.68
N LEU A 86 -34.29 -11.97 10.23
CA LEU A 86 -33.14 -11.86 11.11
C LEU A 86 -32.72 -10.40 11.19
N PHE A 87 -32.27 -9.82 10.07
CA PHE A 87 -31.88 -8.41 10.00
C PHE A 87 -31.90 -7.86 8.56
N LEU A 88 -31.97 -6.53 8.45
CA LEU A 88 -31.77 -5.76 7.23
C LEU A 88 -30.32 -5.34 7.16
N ILE A 89 -29.67 -5.62 6.04
CA ILE A 89 -28.35 -5.07 5.74
C ILE A 89 -28.57 -3.73 5.03
N THR A 90 -28.17 -2.66 5.71
CA THR A 90 -28.16 -1.33 5.12
C THR A 90 -26.89 -1.21 4.26
N ASP A 91 -27.10 -0.94 3.00
CA ASP A 91 -26.06 -0.73 1.99
C ASP A 91 -26.62 0.28 1.01
N ASP A 92 -25.89 1.34 0.72
CA ASP A 92 -26.36 2.43 -0.15
C ASP A 92 -26.65 1.98 -1.59
N VAL A 93 -26.03 0.87 -2.00
CA VAL A 93 -26.13 0.37 -3.37
C VAL A 93 -27.03 -0.86 -3.48
N LYS A 94 -26.91 -1.80 -2.54
CA LYS A 94 -27.59 -3.10 -2.60
C LYS A 94 -28.11 -3.55 -1.23
N PRO A 95 -29.11 -2.86 -0.69
CA PRO A 95 -29.70 -3.29 0.57
C PRO A 95 -30.25 -4.71 0.43
N SER A 96 -30.03 -5.54 1.44
CA SER A 96 -30.46 -6.93 1.47
C SER A 96 -31.02 -7.34 2.83
N ARG A 97 -31.79 -8.40 2.87
CA ARG A 97 -32.37 -8.95 4.10
C ARG A 97 -31.95 -10.38 4.30
N ILE A 98 -31.67 -10.71 5.53
CA ILE A 98 -31.33 -12.08 5.94
C ILE A 98 -32.54 -12.74 6.60
N PHE A 99 -32.83 -13.94 6.14
CA PHE A 99 -33.94 -14.77 6.64
C PHE A 99 -33.47 -16.16 7.00
N GLU A 100 -34.16 -16.78 7.97
CA GLU A 100 -34.12 -18.20 8.18
C GLU A 100 -35.48 -18.81 7.76
N LEU A 101 -35.44 -19.79 6.86
CA LEU A 101 -36.60 -20.55 6.40
C LEU A 101 -36.57 -21.92 7.05
N LEU A 102 -37.76 -22.41 7.48
CA LEU A 102 -37.95 -23.74 8.01
C LEU A 102 -39.23 -24.34 7.42
N ASN A 103 -39.10 -25.40 6.62
CA ASN A 103 -40.27 -26.04 5.99
C ASN A 103 -40.86 -27.18 6.82
N GLU A 104 -41.93 -27.78 6.30
CA GLU A 104 -42.66 -28.91 6.91
C GLU A 104 -41.75 -30.13 7.14
N SER A 105 -40.82 -30.42 6.24
CA SER A 105 -39.83 -31.48 6.35
C SER A 105 -38.66 -31.17 7.28
N HIS A 106 -38.77 -30.11 8.09
CA HIS A 106 -37.72 -29.61 8.98
C HIS A 106 -36.44 -29.18 8.28
N MET A 107 -36.48 -28.94 6.95
CA MET A 107 -35.37 -28.37 6.21
C MET A 107 -35.17 -26.90 6.63
N ARG A 108 -33.99 -26.59 7.13
CA ARG A 108 -33.61 -25.20 7.53
C ARG A 108 -32.65 -24.61 6.54
N ARG A 109 -32.91 -23.38 6.10
CA ARG A 109 -32.02 -22.59 5.22
C ARG A 109 -31.94 -21.15 5.71
N THR A 110 -30.74 -20.64 5.79
CA THR A 110 -30.51 -19.19 5.95
C THR A 110 -30.20 -18.62 4.58
N ILE A 111 -30.90 -17.57 4.20
CA ILE A 111 -30.80 -16.96 2.87
C ILE A 111 -30.62 -15.45 2.99
N GLU A 112 -29.92 -14.87 2.02
CA GLU A 112 -29.85 -13.45 1.78
C GLU A 112 -30.63 -13.12 0.52
N LEU A 113 -31.58 -12.19 0.61
CA LEU A 113 -32.36 -11.68 -0.51
C LEU A 113 -32.12 -10.17 -0.66
N GLN A 114 -31.87 -9.73 -1.87
CA GLN A 114 -31.82 -8.28 -2.16
C GLN A 114 -33.19 -7.66 -1.98
N GLN A 115 -33.25 -6.37 -1.63
CA GLN A 115 -34.51 -5.68 -1.41
C GLN A 115 -35.47 -5.81 -2.61
N GLN A 116 -34.95 -5.75 -3.83
CA GLN A 116 -35.72 -5.95 -5.07
C GLN A 116 -36.35 -7.37 -5.18
N ASP A 117 -35.72 -8.40 -4.62
CA ASP A 117 -36.22 -9.77 -4.64
C ASP A 117 -37.38 -9.94 -3.64
N VAL A 118 -37.34 -9.18 -2.53
CA VAL A 118 -38.41 -9.16 -1.52
C VAL A 118 -39.60 -8.28 -1.95
N THR A 119 -39.39 -7.31 -2.84
CA THR A 119 -40.45 -6.40 -3.26
C THR A 119 -41.47 -7.07 -4.20
N LYS A 120 -41.05 -8.04 -5.03
CA LYS A 120 -41.89 -8.68 -6.06
C LYS A 120 -42.14 -10.14 -5.69
N LEU A 121 -43.42 -10.56 -5.63
CA LEU A 121 -43.80 -11.94 -5.30
C LEU A 121 -43.13 -13.01 -6.18
N GLU A 122 -43.09 -12.77 -7.48
CA GLU A 122 -42.50 -13.76 -8.42
C GLU A 122 -41.01 -13.99 -8.15
N ARG A 123 -40.25 -12.89 -7.96
CA ARG A 123 -38.83 -12.98 -7.62
C ARG A 123 -38.63 -13.63 -6.25
N PHE A 124 -39.48 -13.32 -5.29
CA PHE A 124 -39.42 -13.95 -3.97
C PHE A 124 -39.63 -15.47 -4.10
N LYS A 125 -40.67 -15.91 -4.80
CA LYS A 125 -40.94 -17.34 -5.06
C LYS A 125 -39.73 -18.02 -5.73
N GLU A 126 -39.23 -17.47 -6.81
CA GLU A 126 -38.06 -17.98 -7.54
C GLU A 126 -36.85 -18.19 -6.60
N LYS A 127 -36.56 -17.18 -5.78
CA LYS A 127 -35.38 -17.21 -4.88
C LYS A 127 -35.52 -18.22 -3.75
N ILE A 128 -36.70 -18.34 -3.13
CA ILE A 128 -36.90 -19.30 -2.04
C ILE A 128 -36.99 -20.75 -2.54
N GLU A 129 -37.70 -20.98 -3.66
CA GLU A 129 -37.83 -22.31 -4.28
C GLU A 129 -36.47 -22.80 -4.80
N GLY A 130 -35.61 -21.94 -5.29
CA GLY A 130 -34.24 -22.27 -5.65
C GLY A 130 -33.35 -22.72 -4.47
N LYS A 131 -33.82 -22.61 -3.22
CA LYS A 131 -33.10 -23.10 -2.01
C LYS A 131 -33.63 -24.41 -1.47
N GLY A 132 -34.69 -24.94 -2.06
CA GLY A 132 -35.33 -26.20 -1.66
C GLY A 132 -36.84 -26.11 -1.73
N ASP A 133 -37.52 -27.09 -1.14
CA ASP A 133 -39.01 -27.12 -1.11
C ASP A 133 -39.56 -26.07 -0.12
N PHE A 134 -39.63 -24.83 -0.60
CA PHE A 134 -40.19 -23.67 0.10
C PHE A 134 -41.19 -22.99 -0.83
N ARG A 135 -42.46 -23.27 -0.67
CA ARG A 135 -43.53 -22.81 -1.57
C ARG A 135 -44.46 -21.82 -0.89
N PHE A 136 -44.73 -20.70 -1.59
CA PHE A 136 -45.74 -19.73 -1.23
C PHE A 136 -46.95 -19.91 -2.19
N PHE A 137 -48.09 -20.38 -1.67
CA PHE A 137 -49.24 -20.82 -2.49
C PHE A 137 -50.15 -19.65 -2.89
N GLU A 138 -50.08 -18.52 -2.18
CA GLU A 138 -51.01 -17.42 -2.29
C GLU A 138 -50.59 -16.37 -3.33
N ARG A 139 -51.52 -15.40 -3.56
CA ARG A 139 -51.36 -14.28 -4.50
C ARG A 139 -50.71 -13.05 -3.84
N GLN A 140 -50.51 -12.01 -4.65
CA GLN A 140 -49.86 -10.75 -4.26
C GLN A 140 -50.47 -10.13 -2.99
N GLU A 141 -51.80 -10.13 -2.84
CA GLU A 141 -52.46 -9.52 -1.69
C GLU A 141 -52.03 -10.13 -0.34
N LYS A 142 -51.92 -11.43 -0.30
CA LYS A 142 -51.45 -12.16 0.89
C LYS A 142 -49.93 -12.00 1.10
N TYR A 143 -49.21 -11.86 -0.01
CA TYR A 143 -47.80 -11.58 0.05
C TYR A 143 -47.50 -10.19 0.67
N GLU A 144 -48.34 -9.17 0.41
CA GLU A 144 -48.19 -7.87 1.06
C GLU A 144 -48.34 -7.97 2.60
N MET A 145 -49.23 -8.84 3.10
CA MET A 145 -49.32 -9.08 4.54
C MET A 145 -48.08 -9.80 5.10
N LEU A 146 -47.53 -10.76 4.39
CA LEU A 146 -46.26 -11.41 4.75
C LEU A 146 -45.10 -10.41 4.73
N LYS A 147 -45.04 -9.51 3.73
CA LYS A 147 -44.06 -8.42 3.69
C LYS A 147 -44.16 -7.49 4.88
N ALA A 148 -45.38 -7.10 5.24
CA ALA A 148 -45.60 -6.24 6.43
C ALA A 148 -45.04 -6.91 7.71
N TYR A 149 -45.24 -8.22 7.87
CA TYR A 149 -44.64 -9.00 8.96
C TYR A 149 -43.10 -8.99 8.88
N ILE A 150 -42.55 -9.25 7.70
CA ILE A 150 -41.09 -9.26 7.46
C ILE A 150 -40.47 -7.92 7.83
N TYR A 151 -41.10 -6.82 7.42
CA TYR A 151 -40.55 -5.47 7.62
C TYR A 151 -40.70 -4.97 9.06
N GLY A 152 -41.77 -5.41 9.76
CA GLY A 152 -42.07 -4.93 11.11
C GLY A 152 -41.15 -5.47 12.22
N LYS A 153 -40.28 -6.44 11.93
CA LYS A 153 -39.46 -7.13 12.95
C LYS A 153 -37.99 -7.30 12.57
N THR A 154 -37.42 -6.30 11.92
CA THR A 154 -36.08 -6.45 11.40
C THR A 154 -35.11 -5.50 12.09
N GLU A 155 -34.11 -6.04 12.80
CA GLU A 155 -32.93 -5.27 13.22
C GLU A 155 -32.18 -4.77 11.97
N GLU A 156 -31.54 -3.64 12.06
CA GLU A 156 -30.70 -3.12 10.98
C GLU A 156 -29.23 -3.33 11.30
N ALA A 157 -28.44 -3.62 10.28
CA ALA A 157 -27.01 -3.73 10.38
C ALA A 157 -26.33 -3.10 9.15
N GLN A 158 -25.34 -2.28 9.38
CA GLN A 158 -24.57 -1.68 8.30
C GLN A 158 -23.52 -2.68 7.78
N ARG A 159 -23.45 -2.86 6.44
CA ARG A 159 -22.42 -3.67 5.82
C ARG A 159 -21.05 -3.01 6.01
N VAL A 160 -20.06 -3.79 6.46
CA VAL A 160 -18.65 -3.34 6.49
C VAL A 160 -18.08 -3.40 5.08
N PRO A 161 -17.67 -2.27 4.48
CA PRO A 161 -17.29 -2.21 3.08
C PRO A 161 -15.92 -2.82 2.77
N GLN A 162 -14.99 -2.79 3.73
CA GLN A 162 -13.61 -3.23 3.53
C GLN A 162 -12.97 -3.74 4.82
N MET A 163 -11.90 -4.51 4.70
CA MET A 163 -11.11 -4.94 5.85
C MET A 163 -10.19 -3.80 6.33
N GLY A 164 -9.79 -3.85 7.62
CA GLY A 164 -8.99 -2.80 8.22
C GLY A 164 -9.81 -1.65 8.77
N TRP A 165 -9.31 -0.42 8.67
CA TRP A 165 -9.95 0.74 9.25
C TRP A 165 -11.19 1.16 8.48
N ASN A 166 -12.30 1.33 9.19
CA ASN A 166 -13.55 1.86 8.67
C ASN A 166 -13.98 3.04 9.53
N ASN A 167 -14.13 4.21 8.92
CA ASN A 167 -14.61 5.42 9.57
C ASN A 167 -16.13 5.52 9.42
N ILE A 168 -16.83 4.52 9.93
CA ILE A 168 -18.31 4.45 9.97
C ILE A 168 -18.76 4.24 11.42
N GLY A 169 -19.98 4.64 11.73
CA GLY A 169 -20.45 4.68 13.11
C GLY A 169 -19.89 5.86 13.91
N GLU A 170 -20.06 5.81 15.25
CA GLU A 170 -19.68 6.93 16.12
C GLU A 170 -18.16 7.14 16.25
N SER A 171 -17.36 6.07 16.27
CA SER A 171 -15.92 6.12 16.60
C SER A 171 -15.02 5.48 15.56
N GLY A 172 -15.61 4.93 14.49
CA GLY A 172 -14.88 4.06 13.58
C GLY A 172 -14.40 2.75 14.26
N PHE A 173 -13.92 1.81 13.48
CA PHE A 173 -13.41 0.53 13.97
C PHE A 173 -12.44 -0.12 12.99
N TYR A 174 -11.71 -1.13 13.47
CA TYR A 174 -10.80 -1.92 12.64
C TYR A 174 -11.37 -3.32 12.41
N ALA A 175 -11.62 -3.69 11.16
CA ALA A 175 -12.31 -4.90 10.76
C ALA A 175 -11.37 -6.03 10.35
N PHE A 176 -11.63 -7.24 10.87
CA PHE A 176 -11.20 -8.52 10.36
C PHE A 176 -12.43 -9.31 9.93
N CYS A 177 -12.28 -10.33 9.09
CA CYS A 177 -13.44 -11.07 8.57
C CYS A 177 -14.27 -11.79 9.66
N ASN A 178 -13.70 -12.00 10.84
CA ASN A 178 -14.32 -12.70 11.98
C ASN A 178 -14.67 -11.76 13.16
N GLY A 179 -14.57 -10.45 13.01
CA GLY A 179 -14.94 -9.48 14.04
C GLY A 179 -14.32 -8.11 13.83
N ILE A 180 -14.55 -7.20 14.76
CA ILE A 180 -14.00 -5.85 14.76
C ILE A 180 -13.30 -5.51 16.06
N VAL A 181 -12.33 -4.61 15.99
CA VAL A 181 -11.78 -3.89 17.16
C VAL A 181 -12.47 -2.54 17.23
N TYR A 182 -13.32 -2.37 18.23
CA TYR A 182 -14.08 -1.15 18.49
C TYR A 182 -13.75 -0.64 19.89
N ASN A 183 -13.39 0.62 20.04
CA ASN A 183 -12.95 1.21 21.31
C ASN A 183 -11.90 0.35 22.06
N GLY A 184 -10.92 -0.14 21.30
CA GLY A 184 -9.82 -0.97 21.82
C GLY A 184 -10.21 -2.40 22.24
N LYS A 185 -11.48 -2.81 22.06
CA LYS A 185 -11.98 -4.14 22.43
C LYS A 185 -12.32 -4.97 21.20
N TRP A 186 -12.07 -6.28 21.29
CA TRP A 186 -12.44 -7.23 20.25
C TRP A 186 -13.90 -7.65 20.36
N HIS A 187 -14.66 -7.53 19.27
CA HIS A 187 -16.05 -7.95 19.13
C HIS A 187 -16.14 -8.99 18.00
N PRO A 188 -16.32 -10.28 18.31
CA PRO A 188 -16.44 -11.32 17.29
C PRO A 188 -17.80 -11.25 16.58
N VAL A 189 -17.87 -11.74 15.34
CA VAL A 189 -19.14 -11.95 14.63
C VAL A 189 -19.92 -13.11 15.25
N ASP A 190 -21.25 -13.02 15.19
CA ASP A 190 -22.13 -14.16 15.50
C ASP A 190 -22.18 -15.18 14.32
N GLU A 191 -22.97 -16.23 14.46
CA GLU A 191 -23.13 -17.27 13.42
C GLU A 191 -23.68 -16.74 12.08
N TYR A 192 -24.33 -15.59 12.08
CA TYR A 192 -24.88 -14.94 10.90
C TYR A 192 -23.94 -13.88 10.31
N GLY A 193 -22.82 -13.58 10.95
CA GLY A 193 -21.88 -12.53 10.54
C GLY A 193 -22.22 -11.15 11.10
N MET A 194 -23.08 -11.07 12.10
CA MET A 194 -23.50 -9.82 12.72
C MET A 194 -22.71 -9.53 13.98
N ILE A 195 -22.42 -8.25 14.20
CA ILE A 195 -21.85 -7.69 15.43
C ILE A 195 -22.85 -6.69 15.96
N ARG A 196 -23.29 -6.87 17.22
CA ARG A 196 -24.20 -5.96 17.91
C ARG A 196 -23.43 -5.16 18.93
N LEU A 197 -23.43 -3.85 18.75
CA LEU A 197 -22.98 -2.87 19.73
C LEU A 197 -24.19 -2.18 20.35
N ASP A 198 -23.97 -1.39 21.40
CA ASP A 198 -25.08 -0.76 22.15
C ASP A 198 -25.99 0.12 21.27
N LYS A 199 -25.43 0.81 20.27
CA LYS A 199 -26.13 1.74 19.39
C LYS A 199 -26.17 1.37 17.93
N GLU A 200 -25.27 0.50 17.48
CA GLU A 200 -25.03 0.22 16.08
C GLU A 200 -24.77 -1.29 15.86
N ASN A 201 -25.22 -1.81 14.73
CA ASN A 201 -24.94 -3.18 14.34
C ASN A 201 -24.19 -3.20 13.02
N PHE A 202 -23.22 -4.11 12.90
CA PHE A 202 -22.41 -4.26 11.71
C PHE A 202 -22.51 -5.68 11.14
N TYR A 203 -22.37 -5.81 9.83
CA TYR A 203 -22.43 -7.08 9.13
C TYR A 203 -21.16 -7.38 8.37
N LEU A 204 -20.53 -8.53 8.67
CA LEU A 204 -19.37 -9.10 8.02
C LEU A 204 -19.74 -10.46 7.40
N PRO A 205 -19.96 -10.55 6.07
CA PRO A 205 -20.53 -11.73 5.42
C PRO A 205 -19.59 -12.94 5.38
N ALA A 206 -18.29 -12.72 5.34
CA ALA A 206 -17.28 -13.73 5.01
C ALA A 206 -17.34 -14.99 5.91
N MET A 207 -17.63 -14.82 7.21
CA MET A 207 -17.71 -15.91 8.20
C MET A 207 -19.13 -16.34 8.53
N SER A 208 -20.15 -15.71 7.94
CA SER A 208 -21.56 -16.08 8.18
C SER A 208 -21.86 -17.49 7.69
N LYS A 209 -22.78 -18.17 8.36
CA LYS A 209 -23.19 -19.53 7.98
C LYS A 209 -23.83 -19.60 6.59
N ILE A 210 -24.31 -18.48 6.05
CA ILE A 210 -24.86 -18.36 4.70
C ILE A 210 -23.77 -18.64 3.66
N HIS A 211 -22.61 -17.99 3.86
CA HIS A 211 -21.50 -17.99 2.91
C HIS A 211 -20.39 -18.99 3.25
N LYS A 212 -20.32 -19.48 4.49
CA LYS A 212 -19.27 -20.38 4.99
C LYS A 212 -19.10 -21.67 4.15
N LYS A 213 -20.18 -22.20 3.61
CA LYS A 213 -20.14 -23.40 2.76
C LYS A 213 -19.70 -23.11 1.33
N ASN A 214 -19.83 -21.87 0.86
CA ASN A 214 -19.36 -21.46 -0.45
C ASN A 214 -17.88 -21.07 -0.36
N LYS A 215 -17.00 -21.99 -0.76
CA LYS A 215 -15.55 -21.79 -0.72
C LYS A 215 -15.08 -20.68 -1.67
N MET A 216 -15.86 -20.35 -2.69
CA MET A 216 -15.52 -19.32 -3.69
C MET A 216 -16.00 -17.93 -3.32
N ALA A 217 -16.91 -17.79 -2.34
CA ALA A 217 -17.37 -16.49 -1.86
C ALA A 217 -16.42 -15.94 -0.80
N TYR A 218 -16.11 -14.64 -0.88
CA TYR A 218 -15.30 -13.91 0.11
C TYR A 218 -13.92 -14.54 0.36
N VAL A 219 -13.28 -15.05 -0.71
CA VAL A 219 -11.97 -15.75 -0.62
C VAL A 219 -10.90 -14.82 -0.08
N ASN A 220 -10.89 -13.57 -0.57
CA ASN A 220 -9.90 -12.57 -0.18
C ASN A 220 -10.13 -12.13 1.26
N GLU A 221 -11.36 -11.75 1.62
CA GLU A 221 -11.70 -11.28 2.97
C GLU A 221 -11.44 -12.33 4.05
N ARG A 222 -11.65 -13.61 3.73
CA ARG A 222 -11.41 -14.72 4.68
C ARG A 222 -9.95 -14.90 5.09
N ARG A 223 -9.02 -14.30 4.36
CA ARG A 223 -7.60 -14.28 4.72
C ARG A 223 -7.32 -13.32 5.88
N TYR A 224 -8.10 -12.25 6.00
CA TYR A 224 -7.99 -11.26 7.07
C TYR A 224 -8.72 -11.74 8.32
N ILE A 225 -8.13 -12.71 9.02
CA ILE A 225 -8.72 -13.34 10.20
C ILE A 225 -7.89 -13.04 11.43
N HIS A 226 -8.52 -12.53 12.49
CA HIS A 226 -7.87 -12.36 13.78
C HIS A 226 -7.87 -13.68 14.58
N ALA A 227 -6.72 -14.01 15.18
CA ALA A 227 -6.52 -15.17 16.04
C ALA A 227 -6.37 -14.72 17.52
N PRO A 228 -7.47 -14.54 18.27
CA PRO A 228 -7.45 -13.88 19.59
C PRO A 228 -6.74 -14.68 20.69
N LYS A 229 -6.45 -15.96 20.46
CA LYS A 229 -5.77 -16.83 21.43
C LYS A 229 -4.24 -16.87 21.27
N GLN A 230 -3.68 -16.15 20.32
CA GLN A 230 -2.24 -16.11 20.10
C GLN A 230 -1.60 -15.11 21.07
N GLU A 231 -0.45 -15.46 21.60
CA GLU A 231 0.27 -14.67 22.62
C GLU A 231 1.69 -14.30 22.14
N VAL A 232 1.86 -14.12 20.81
CA VAL A 232 3.14 -13.65 20.28
C VAL A 232 3.28 -12.17 20.57
N THR A 233 4.36 -11.79 21.29
CA THR A 233 4.59 -10.38 21.59
C THR A 233 5.28 -9.65 20.44
N PRO A 234 5.06 -8.32 20.27
CA PRO A 234 5.79 -7.51 19.30
C PRO A 234 7.30 -7.67 19.41
N ARG A 235 7.82 -7.66 20.65
CA ARG A 235 9.26 -7.82 20.93
C ARG A 235 9.80 -9.16 20.41
N GLN A 236 9.13 -10.28 20.72
CA GLN A 236 9.55 -11.59 20.22
C GLN A 236 9.58 -11.65 18.70
N TYR A 237 8.54 -11.15 18.04
CA TYR A 237 8.42 -11.22 16.60
C TYR A 237 9.46 -10.36 15.88
N PHE A 238 9.56 -9.09 16.24
CA PHE A 238 10.41 -8.13 15.54
C PHE A 238 11.90 -8.22 15.94
N THR A 239 12.24 -8.71 17.13
CA THR A 239 13.64 -9.00 17.48
C THR A 239 14.18 -10.13 16.62
N LEU A 240 13.45 -11.24 16.46
CA LEU A 240 13.85 -12.32 15.55
C LEU A 240 13.89 -11.86 14.09
N LEU A 241 12.95 -11.02 13.66
CA LEU A 241 12.96 -10.46 12.32
C LEU A 241 14.20 -9.59 12.08
N HIS A 242 14.61 -8.80 13.10
CA HIS A 242 15.83 -7.99 13.04
C HIS A 242 17.09 -8.86 13.01
N GLU A 243 17.14 -9.95 13.76
CA GLU A 243 18.27 -10.89 13.70
C GLU A 243 18.45 -11.55 12.32
N LEU A 244 17.36 -11.67 11.53
CA LEU A 244 17.37 -12.25 10.18
C LEU A 244 17.63 -11.22 9.07
N TYR A 245 17.11 -10.01 9.21
CA TYR A 245 17.10 -9.02 8.12
C TYR A 245 17.77 -7.69 8.50
N GLY A 246 18.38 -7.61 9.68
CA GLY A 246 19.10 -6.42 10.15
C GLY A 246 18.21 -5.18 10.16
N ASP A 247 18.80 -4.04 9.86
CA ASP A 247 18.15 -2.72 9.87
C ASP A 247 16.91 -2.63 8.98
N ASN A 248 16.84 -3.45 7.91
CA ASN A 248 15.65 -3.51 7.08
C ASN A 248 14.40 -3.90 7.88
N ALA A 249 14.53 -4.79 8.87
CA ALA A 249 13.42 -5.17 9.74
C ALA A 249 12.93 -4.01 10.60
N VAL A 250 13.82 -3.10 11.02
CA VAL A 250 13.47 -1.91 11.80
C VAL A 250 12.62 -0.93 10.96
N VAL A 251 13.04 -0.68 9.73
CA VAL A 251 12.27 0.17 8.79
C VAL A 251 10.92 -0.48 8.45
N CYS A 252 10.92 -1.79 8.16
CA CYS A 252 9.70 -2.56 7.93
C CYS A 252 8.73 -2.48 9.10
N TYR A 253 9.23 -2.53 10.33
CA TYR A 253 8.43 -2.36 11.53
C TYR A 253 7.82 -0.95 11.62
N CYS A 254 8.60 0.10 11.39
CA CYS A 254 8.08 1.47 11.36
C CYS A 254 7.03 1.65 10.26
N TYR A 255 7.25 1.07 9.09
CA TYR A 255 6.30 1.10 7.98
C TYR A 255 4.98 0.37 8.29
N TYR A 256 5.07 -0.79 8.95
CA TYR A 256 3.91 -1.53 9.44
C TYR A 256 3.09 -0.69 10.43
N LEU A 257 3.75 -0.05 11.41
CA LEU A 257 3.09 0.83 12.39
C LEU A 257 2.47 2.07 11.72
N ALA A 258 3.16 2.65 10.74
CA ALA A 258 2.63 3.77 9.95
C ALA A 258 1.38 3.33 9.15
N THR A 259 1.40 2.14 8.58
CA THR A 259 0.27 1.60 7.81
C THR A 259 -0.98 1.43 8.66
N ILE A 260 -0.89 0.96 9.90
CA ILE A 260 -2.05 0.82 10.80
C ILE A 260 -2.72 2.17 11.08
N ASN A 261 -1.96 3.27 11.02
CA ASN A 261 -2.42 4.63 11.28
C ASN A 261 -2.38 5.52 10.02
N ARG A 262 -2.41 4.90 8.81
CA ARG A 262 -2.19 5.59 7.56
C ARG A 262 -3.13 6.76 7.31
N ASP A 263 -4.42 6.61 7.61
CA ASP A 263 -5.41 7.67 7.46
C ASP A 263 -5.07 8.91 8.29
N ILE A 264 -4.69 8.77 9.57
CA ILE A 264 -4.24 9.87 10.44
C ILE A 264 -3.01 10.57 9.84
N ILE A 265 -2.08 9.79 9.33
CA ILE A 265 -0.86 10.29 8.70
C ILE A 265 -1.20 11.07 7.43
N THR A 266 -2.00 10.49 6.54
CA THR A 266 -2.34 11.08 5.25
C THR A 266 -3.23 12.31 5.35
N ASP A 267 -4.06 12.41 6.39
CA ASP A 267 -4.85 13.62 6.66
C ASP A 267 -3.95 14.86 6.82
N SER A 268 -2.78 14.71 7.41
CA SER A 268 -1.84 15.81 7.65
C SER A 268 -0.79 15.97 6.55
N THR A 269 -0.29 14.86 5.98
CA THR A 269 0.85 14.86 5.04
C THR A 269 0.44 14.80 3.57
N ARG A 270 -0.81 14.42 3.28
CA ARG A 270 -1.37 14.22 1.94
C ARG A 270 -0.65 13.17 1.09
N SER A 271 0.24 12.39 1.69
CA SER A 271 1.04 11.38 0.98
C SER A 271 1.39 10.22 1.89
N PHE A 272 1.66 9.04 1.28
CA PHE A 272 2.15 7.87 2.00
C PHE A 272 3.12 7.08 1.12
N PRO A 273 4.38 6.85 1.56
CA PRO A 273 5.38 6.18 0.73
C PRO A 273 5.06 4.71 0.51
N ILE A 274 5.59 4.16 -0.57
CA ILE A 274 5.60 2.74 -0.87
C ILE A 274 6.86 2.13 -0.25
N LEU A 275 6.79 0.97 0.39
CA LEU A 275 7.96 0.23 0.84
C LEU A 275 8.51 -0.62 -0.30
N ASN A 276 9.72 -0.32 -0.76
CA ASN A 276 10.38 -1.06 -1.85
C ASN A 276 11.49 -1.95 -1.32
N LEU A 277 11.38 -3.26 -1.54
CA LEU A 277 12.36 -4.28 -1.17
C LEU A 277 13.11 -4.72 -2.42
N TYR A 278 14.33 -4.25 -2.57
CA TYR A 278 15.22 -4.58 -3.69
C TYR A 278 16.26 -5.64 -3.29
N GLY A 279 16.68 -6.46 -4.24
CA GLY A 279 17.81 -7.38 -4.07
C GLY A 279 17.77 -8.54 -5.08
N LYS A 280 18.87 -9.26 -5.20
CA LYS A 280 19.00 -10.41 -6.09
C LYS A 280 18.08 -11.56 -5.69
N LYS A 281 17.87 -12.53 -6.57
CA LYS A 281 17.11 -13.75 -6.26
C LYS A 281 17.71 -14.47 -5.03
N GLY A 282 16.85 -14.89 -4.11
CA GLY A 282 17.28 -15.64 -2.91
C GLY A 282 17.74 -14.76 -1.74
N THR A 283 17.50 -13.43 -1.75
CA THR A 283 17.83 -12.52 -0.63
C THR A 283 16.72 -12.41 0.43
N GLY A 284 15.64 -13.17 0.34
CA GLY A 284 14.56 -13.19 1.33
C GLY A 284 13.56 -12.04 1.25
N LYS A 285 13.56 -11.19 0.21
CA LYS A 285 12.65 -10.04 0.04
C LYS A 285 11.17 -10.41 0.20
N THR A 286 10.74 -11.42 -0.55
CA THR A 286 9.35 -11.90 -0.52
C THR A 286 8.99 -12.44 0.86
N GLU A 287 9.90 -13.14 1.53
CA GLU A 287 9.71 -13.65 2.89
C GLU A 287 9.60 -12.50 3.92
N LEU A 288 10.40 -11.44 3.77
CA LEU A 288 10.31 -10.25 4.60
C LEU A 288 8.95 -9.53 4.39
N ALA A 289 8.53 -9.34 3.14
CA ALA A 289 7.21 -8.78 2.83
C ALA A 289 6.08 -9.62 3.44
N LEU A 290 6.10 -10.94 3.21
CA LEU A 290 5.10 -11.86 3.75
C LEU A 290 5.07 -11.87 5.28
N SER A 291 6.20 -11.61 5.93
CA SER A 291 6.26 -11.52 7.40
C SER A 291 5.47 -10.31 7.92
N LEU A 292 5.46 -9.20 7.20
CA LEU A 292 4.62 -8.04 7.55
C LEU A 292 3.14 -8.30 7.23
N ILE A 293 2.85 -8.85 6.06
CA ILE A 293 1.48 -9.14 5.63
C ILE A 293 0.80 -10.14 6.58
N ASN A 294 1.56 -11.10 7.12
CA ASN A 294 1.04 -12.12 8.02
C ASN A 294 0.51 -11.58 9.37
N LEU A 295 0.85 -10.34 9.71
CA LEU A 295 0.29 -9.62 10.86
C LEU A 295 -1.18 -9.22 10.63
N PHE A 296 -1.67 -9.26 9.39
CA PHE A 296 -3.04 -8.96 8.98
C PHE A 296 -3.77 -10.17 8.40
N GLN A 297 -3.05 -11.04 7.69
CA GLN A 297 -3.62 -12.11 6.87
C GLN A 297 -3.10 -13.48 7.29
N ARG A 298 -3.97 -14.46 7.16
CA ARG A 298 -3.61 -15.88 7.18
C ARG A 298 -3.34 -16.35 5.75
N ASN A 299 -2.20 -17.01 5.53
CA ASN A 299 -1.79 -17.51 4.20
C ASN A 299 -1.83 -16.38 3.13
N PRO A 300 -1.01 -15.35 3.27
CA PRO A 300 -0.99 -14.23 2.34
C PRO A 300 -0.64 -14.69 0.92
N GLU A 301 -1.27 -14.06 -0.06
CA GLU A 301 -1.03 -14.32 -1.47
C GLU A 301 -0.14 -13.24 -2.06
N VAL A 302 0.85 -13.68 -2.84
CA VAL A 302 1.75 -12.79 -3.57
C VAL A 302 1.16 -12.48 -4.93
N SER A 303 1.02 -11.20 -5.26
CA SER A 303 0.59 -10.77 -6.60
C SER A 303 1.81 -10.36 -7.42
N ASN A 304 2.01 -11.04 -8.53
CA ASN A 304 3.08 -10.71 -9.47
C ASN A 304 2.64 -9.53 -10.36
N LEU A 305 3.44 -8.46 -10.38
CA LEU A 305 3.14 -7.24 -11.14
C LEU A 305 3.08 -7.46 -12.66
N GLU A 306 3.89 -8.37 -13.21
CA GLU A 306 3.90 -8.63 -14.65
C GLU A 306 2.59 -9.28 -15.14
N SER A 307 1.97 -10.12 -14.30
CA SER A 307 0.73 -10.83 -14.64
C SER A 307 -0.53 -10.12 -14.16
N THR A 308 -0.39 -9.10 -13.31
CA THR A 308 -1.52 -8.37 -12.73
C THR A 308 -1.80 -7.11 -13.54
N THR A 309 -3.03 -6.93 -14.02
CA THR A 309 -3.40 -5.69 -14.69
C THR A 309 -3.47 -4.53 -13.69
N TYR A 310 -3.23 -3.30 -14.14
CA TYR A 310 -3.34 -2.13 -13.25
C TYR A 310 -4.76 -1.96 -12.66
N TYR A 311 -5.79 -2.52 -13.31
CA TYR A 311 -7.15 -2.58 -12.78
C TYR A 311 -7.24 -3.52 -11.56
N ALA A 312 -6.68 -4.72 -11.67
CA ALA A 312 -6.65 -5.69 -10.58
C ALA A 312 -5.79 -5.20 -9.41
N MET A 313 -4.73 -4.43 -9.69
CA MET A 313 -3.96 -3.75 -8.63
C MET A 313 -4.84 -2.76 -7.83
N GLY A 314 -5.62 -1.93 -8.55
CA GLY A 314 -6.55 -0.99 -7.94
C GLY A 314 -7.62 -1.69 -7.09
N ASP A 315 -8.23 -2.74 -7.62
CA ASP A 315 -9.24 -3.52 -6.91
C ASP A 315 -8.64 -4.16 -5.64
N LYS A 316 -7.42 -4.71 -5.73
CA LYS A 316 -6.73 -5.28 -4.57
C LYS A 316 -6.38 -4.24 -3.50
N CYS A 317 -5.96 -3.04 -3.89
CA CYS A 317 -5.71 -1.95 -2.95
C CYS A 317 -7.00 -1.46 -2.27
N ALA A 318 -8.14 -1.53 -2.96
CA ALA A 318 -9.43 -1.09 -2.43
C ALA A 318 -10.10 -2.10 -1.47
N GLU A 319 -9.62 -3.34 -1.42
CA GLU A 319 -10.14 -4.35 -0.49
C GLU A 319 -9.87 -4.00 0.97
N VAL A 320 -8.86 -3.16 1.24
CA VAL A 320 -8.37 -2.91 2.59
C VAL A 320 -8.03 -1.44 2.84
N SER A 321 -8.22 -1.01 4.08
CA SER A 321 -7.78 0.29 4.60
C SER A 321 -6.85 0.09 5.80
N ASN A 322 -5.77 0.85 5.86
CA ASN A 322 -4.78 0.74 6.94
C ASN A 322 -4.21 -0.67 7.14
N MET A 323 -4.14 -1.44 6.08
CA MET A 323 -3.49 -2.76 6.01
C MET A 323 -2.47 -2.79 4.88
N LEU A 324 -1.64 -3.83 4.82
CA LEU A 324 -0.59 -3.98 3.82
C LEU A 324 -1.06 -4.82 2.62
N VAL A 325 -0.67 -4.37 1.43
CA VAL A 325 -0.80 -5.10 0.16
C VAL A 325 0.59 -5.30 -0.42
N HIS A 326 0.88 -6.49 -0.94
CA HIS A 326 2.17 -6.83 -1.52
C HIS A 326 2.06 -7.10 -3.02
N PHE A 327 2.94 -6.45 -3.79
CA PHE A 327 3.18 -6.72 -5.19
C PHE A 327 4.64 -7.13 -5.40
N ASP A 328 4.86 -8.27 -6.03
CA ASP A 328 6.19 -8.84 -6.29
C ASP A 328 6.58 -8.69 -7.77
N GLU A 329 7.86 -8.91 -8.05
CA GLU A 329 8.47 -8.85 -9.39
C GLU A 329 8.34 -7.47 -10.05
N TYR A 330 8.72 -6.41 -9.29
CA TYR A 330 8.88 -5.09 -9.89
C TYR A 330 10.01 -5.14 -10.94
N LYS A 331 9.74 -4.56 -12.12
CA LYS A 331 10.69 -4.36 -13.22
C LYS A 331 10.54 -2.98 -13.84
N ASN A 332 11.64 -2.43 -14.34
CA ASN A 332 11.63 -1.15 -15.07
C ASN A 332 10.92 -1.24 -16.43
N SER A 333 10.69 -2.46 -16.93
CA SER A 333 9.93 -2.74 -18.16
C SER A 333 8.40 -2.71 -18.00
N LEU A 334 7.88 -2.47 -16.80
CA LEU A 334 6.44 -2.34 -16.55
C LEU A 334 5.82 -1.25 -17.42
N SER A 335 4.57 -1.45 -17.84
CA SER A 335 3.88 -0.46 -18.68
C SER A 335 3.74 0.89 -17.94
N LYS A 336 3.70 1.98 -18.71
CA LYS A 336 3.50 3.34 -18.17
C LYS A 336 2.26 3.43 -17.24
N LYS A 337 1.19 2.68 -17.54
CA LYS A 337 -0.03 2.66 -16.70
C LYS A 337 0.23 2.07 -15.32
N HIS A 338 1.07 1.03 -15.21
CA HIS A 338 1.48 0.48 -13.92
C HIS A 338 2.32 1.47 -13.14
N ILE A 339 3.30 2.10 -13.79
CA ILE A 339 4.17 3.10 -13.15
C ILE A 339 3.36 4.31 -12.68
N ASP A 340 2.44 4.83 -13.52
CA ASP A 340 1.60 5.97 -13.15
C ASP A 340 0.63 5.62 -12.01
N PHE A 341 0.11 4.38 -11.97
CA PHE A 341 -0.69 3.91 -10.86
C PHE A 341 0.14 3.82 -9.56
N LEU A 342 1.36 3.27 -9.62
CA LEU A 342 2.27 3.23 -8.46
C LEU A 342 2.60 4.64 -7.96
N LYS A 343 2.83 5.60 -8.85
CA LYS A 343 3.01 7.01 -8.45
C LYS A 343 1.76 7.59 -7.78
N GLY A 344 0.57 7.23 -8.29
CA GLY A 344 -0.71 7.66 -7.72
C GLY A 344 -0.98 7.12 -6.31
N ILE A 345 -0.51 5.90 -5.98
CA ILE A 345 -0.63 5.32 -4.64
C ILE A 345 -0.05 6.24 -3.56
N TYR A 346 1.07 6.90 -3.85
CA TYR A 346 1.72 7.84 -2.93
C TYR A 346 0.79 8.99 -2.51
N ASP A 347 0.03 9.51 -3.44
CA ASP A 347 -0.92 10.61 -3.24
C ASP A 347 -2.33 10.11 -2.85
N SER A 348 -2.48 8.84 -2.45
CA SER A 348 -3.75 8.15 -2.19
C SER A 348 -4.73 8.20 -3.37
N ALA A 349 -4.22 8.53 -4.56
CA ALA A 349 -5.01 8.60 -5.77
C ALA A 349 -5.33 7.18 -6.25
N GLY A 350 -6.57 6.81 -6.12
CA GLY A 350 -7.10 5.58 -6.66
C GLY A 350 -7.70 5.78 -8.05
N ARG A 351 -8.58 4.89 -8.42
CA ARG A 351 -9.23 4.89 -9.72
C ARG A 351 -10.60 5.57 -9.65
N ILE A 352 -10.89 6.43 -10.62
CA ILE A 352 -12.25 6.94 -10.84
C ILE A 352 -12.96 6.02 -11.84
N LYS A 353 -14.02 5.34 -11.39
CA LYS A 353 -14.89 4.52 -12.22
C LYS A 353 -16.25 5.23 -12.36
N ARG A 354 -16.82 5.26 -13.57
CA ARG A 354 -18.23 5.59 -13.71
C ARG A 354 -19.05 4.34 -13.40
N SER A 355 -20.09 4.46 -12.59
CA SER A 355 -21.06 3.38 -12.42
C SER A 355 -21.71 3.02 -13.76
N ALA A 356 -22.19 1.78 -13.89
CA ALA A 356 -22.79 1.28 -15.13
C ALA A 356 -24.07 2.07 -15.53
N ASP A 357 -24.72 2.71 -14.57
CA ASP A 357 -25.90 3.58 -14.73
C ASP A 357 -25.54 5.06 -14.99
N GLY A 358 -24.24 5.42 -14.97
CA GLY A 358 -23.76 6.76 -15.32
C GLY A 358 -24.03 7.86 -14.30
N GLU A 359 -24.75 7.58 -13.22
CA GLU A 359 -25.20 8.58 -12.23
C GLU A 359 -24.18 8.85 -11.13
N ARG A 360 -23.23 7.94 -10.87
CA ARG A 360 -22.22 8.09 -9.79
C ARG A 360 -20.82 7.92 -10.31
N ARG A 361 -19.90 8.72 -9.80
CA ARG A 361 -18.45 8.48 -9.91
C ARG A 361 -18.00 7.69 -8.69
N GLU A 362 -17.68 6.43 -8.86
CA GLU A 362 -17.03 5.63 -7.83
C GLU A 362 -15.52 5.93 -7.91
N SER A 363 -14.98 6.65 -6.95
CA SER A 363 -13.53 6.73 -6.77
C SER A 363 -13.12 5.62 -5.80
N THR A 364 -12.31 4.70 -6.27
CA THR A 364 -11.64 3.73 -5.42
C THR A 364 -10.37 4.40 -4.89
N ASN A 365 -10.40 4.90 -3.66
CA ASN A 365 -9.21 5.43 -3.01
C ASN A 365 -8.25 4.28 -2.69
N VAL A 366 -6.96 4.58 -2.65
CA VAL A 366 -5.94 3.67 -2.14
C VAL A 366 -5.64 4.05 -0.70
N ASP A 367 -6.20 3.30 0.23
CA ASP A 367 -6.07 3.55 1.68
C ASP A 367 -5.21 2.49 2.40
N CYS A 368 -4.48 1.68 1.64
CA CYS A 368 -3.56 0.66 2.12
C CYS A 368 -2.10 1.10 2.05
N GLY A 369 -1.24 0.49 2.88
CA GLY A 369 0.20 0.52 2.67
C GLY A 369 0.60 -0.49 1.60
N VAL A 370 1.53 -0.12 0.71
CA VAL A 370 1.97 -0.99 -0.39
C VAL A 370 3.43 -1.39 -0.21
N VAL A 371 3.69 -2.69 -0.29
CA VAL A 371 5.04 -3.26 -0.34
C VAL A 371 5.30 -3.70 -1.78
N LEU A 372 6.38 -3.21 -2.37
CA LEU A 372 6.92 -3.69 -3.64
C LEU A 372 8.14 -4.55 -3.37
N SER A 373 8.31 -5.65 -4.09
CA SER A 373 9.57 -6.39 -4.11
C SER A 373 10.00 -6.65 -5.55
N GLY A 374 11.32 -6.65 -5.78
CA GLY A 374 11.86 -6.84 -7.13
C GLY A 374 13.37 -6.99 -7.17
N GLN A 375 13.89 -7.26 -8.35
CA GLN A 375 15.33 -7.42 -8.62
C GLN A 375 15.91 -6.22 -9.38
N GLU A 376 15.09 -5.20 -9.66
CA GLU A 376 15.51 -3.97 -10.32
C GLU A 376 15.20 -2.78 -9.41
N ILE A 377 16.07 -1.78 -9.44
CA ILE A 377 15.89 -0.54 -8.69
C ILE A 377 14.95 0.35 -9.50
N PRO A 378 13.92 0.98 -8.91
CA PRO A 378 12.97 1.82 -9.64
C PRO A 378 13.53 3.20 -10.01
N THR A 379 14.79 3.26 -10.45
CA THR A 379 15.50 4.48 -10.82
C THR A 379 15.31 4.88 -12.28
N ALA A 380 14.73 3.99 -13.10
CA ALA A 380 14.29 4.35 -14.44
C ALA A 380 13.19 5.43 -14.44
N ASP A 381 12.50 5.62 -13.32
CA ASP A 381 11.56 6.72 -13.08
C ASP A 381 11.87 7.35 -11.71
N ILE A 382 12.65 8.44 -11.71
CA ILE A 382 13.04 9.19 -10.50
C ILE A 382 11.82 9.68 -9.73
N ALA A 383 10.73 10.00 -10.44
CA ALA A 383 9.50 10.39 -9.78
C ALA A 383 8.88 9.25 -8.97
N LEU A 384 8.98 8.00 -9.42
CA LEU A 384 8.60 6.83 -8.64
C LEU A 384 9.60 6.58 -7.50
N PHE A 385 10.91 6.64 -7.79
CA PHE A 385 11.95 6.39 -6.77
C PHE A 385 11.87 7.36 -5.59
N SER A 386 11.50 8.62 -5.83
CA SER A 386 11.26 9.59 -4.77
C SER A 386 10.01 9.30 -3.92
N ARG A 387 9.13 8.39 -4.35
CA ARG A 387 7.89 8.01 -3.67
C ARG A 387 7.99 6.71 -2.87
N VAL A 388 9.15 6.09 -2.88
CA VAL A 388 9.38 4.85 -2.15
C VAL A 388 10.30 5.04 -0.96
N LEU A 389 10.21 4.16 0.02
CA LEU A 389 11.25 3.87 1.01
C LEU A 389 12.06 2.70 0.45
N PHE A 390 13.29 2.95 0.08
CA PHE A 390 14.13 1.95 -0.59
C PHE A 390 14.93 1.14 0.41
N LEU A 391 14.80 -0.18 0.36
CA LEU A 391 15.54 -1.12 1.19
C LEU A 391 16.23 -2.16 0.31
N GLU A 392 17.55 -2.23 0.42
CA GLU A 392 18.36 -3.24 -0.25
C GLU A 392 18.54 -4.47 0.64
N SER A 393 18.29 -5.66 0.08
CA SER A 393 18.48 -6.95 0.74
C SER A 393 19.68 -7.69 0.18
N HIS A 394 20.59 -8.10 1.04
CA HIS A 394 21.77 -8.86 0.69
C HIS A 394 21.55 -10.36 0.89
N LYS A 395 22.34 -11.17 0.19
CA LYS A 395 22.26 -12.63 0.32
C LYS A 395 22.84 -13.05 1.67
N SER A 396 22.10 -13.86 2.41
CA SER A 396 22.57 -14.53 3.62
C SER A 396 23.59 -15.62 3.28
N GLU A 397 24.51 -15.90 4.19
CA GLU A 397 25.49 -16.99 4.06
C GLU A 397 24.88 -18.36 4.36
N HIS A 398 23.63 -18.41 4.84
CA HIS A 398 22.89 -19.62 5.22
C HIS A 398 23.65 -20.49 6.25
N THR A 399 24.23 -19.84 7.24
CA THR A 399 24.87 -20.56 8.35
C THR A 399 23.83 -21.40 9.11
N LYS A 400 24.30 -22.38 9.89
CA LYS A 400 23.43 -23.20 10.72
C LYS A 400 22.65 -22.34 11.72
N GLU A 401 23.30 -21.35 12.31
CA GLU A 401 22.68 -20.42 13.26
C GLU A 401 21.56 -19.58 12.61
N GLU A 402 21.80 -19.02 11.44
CA GLU A 402 20.78 -18.30 10.66
C GLU A 402 19.60 -19.20 10.30
N THR A 403 19.87 -20.44 9.91
CA THR A 403 18.84 -21.43 9.60
C THR A 403 17.99 -21.75 10.82
N ASP A 404 18.58 -21.94 11.98
CA ASP A 404 17.86 -22.21 13.25
C ASP A 404 17.00 -20.99 13.67
N LYS A 405 17.52 -19.77 13.52
CA LYS A 405 16.77 -18.53 13.75
C LYS A 405 15.59 -18.41 12.79
N TYR A 406 15.81 -18.70 11.48
CA TYR A 406 14.75 -18.71 10.47
C TYR A 406 13.65 -19.71 10.83
N HIS A 407 13.99 -20.93 11.21
CA HIS A 407 13.00 -21.92 11.64
C HIS A 407 12.23 -21.48 12.89
N SER A 408 12.90 -20.83 13.84
CA SER A 408 12.26 -20.27 15.03
C SER A 408 11.29 -19.15 14.68
N PHE A 409 11.68 -18.25 13.80
CA PHE A 409 10.81 -17.19 13.29
C PHE A 409 9.61 -17.75 12.52
N MET A 410 9.81 -18.77 11.66
CA MET A 410 8.72 -19.41 10.92
C MET A 410 7.69 -20.09 11.81
N LYS A 411 8.07 -20.55 13.02
CA LYS A 411 7.10 -21.03 14.03
C LYS A 411 6.19 -19.90 14.50
N LEU A 412 6.76 -18.73 14.84
CA LEU A 412 5.97 -17.56 15.25
C LEU A 412 5.05 -17.09 14.12
N ARG A 413 5.57 -17.02 12.89
CA ARG A 413 4.80 -16.61 11.72
C ARG A 413 3.61 -17.54 11.43
N LYS A 414 3.78 -18.87 11.58
CA LYS A 414 2.71 -19.86 11.44
C LYS A 414 1.59 -19.73 12.48
N MET A 415 1.85 -19.08 13.59
CA MET A 415 0.84 -18.78 14.60
C MET A 415 -0.12 -17.66 14.17
N HIS A 416 0.16 -16.97 13.05
CA HIS A 416 -0.64 -15.84 12.56
C HIS A 416 -0.83 -14.75 13.62
N PRO A 417 0.22 -14.01 13.98
CA PRO A 417 0.26 -13.14 15.15
C PRO A 417 -0.49 -11.81 14.96
N THR A 418 -1.76 -11.88 14.52
CA THR A 418 -2.65 -10.74 14.35
C THR A 418 -2.99 -10.04 15.67
N ASN A 419 -2.72 -10.69 16.80
CA ASN A 419 -2.80 -10.08 18.13
C ASN A 419 -1.86 -8.89 18.27
N ILE A 420 -0.70 -8.89 17.58
CA ILE A 420 0.23 -7.73 17.55
C ILE A 420 -0.46 -6.52 16.90
N THR A 421 -1.16 -6.71 15.79
CA THR A 421 -1.92 -5.63 15.14
C THR A 421 -3.02 -5.09 16.05
N VAL A 422 -3.79 -5.98 16.69
CA VAL A 422 -4.85 -5.57 17.63
C VAL A 422 -4.29 -4.84 18.86
N GLU A 423 -3.10 -5.21 19.32
CA GLU A 423 -2.41 -4.51 20.40
C GLU A 423 -2.12 -3.05 20.01
N TYR A 424 -1.53 -2.82 18.83
CA TYR A 424 -1.18 -1.46 18.40
C TYR A 424 -2.41 -0.60 18.04
N ILE A 425 -3.48 -1.19 17.54
CA ILE A 425 -4.72 -0.46 17.27
C ILE A 425 -5.30 0.17 18.54
N ARG A 426 -5.08 -0.40 19.71
CA ARG A 426 -5.53 0.16 21.00
C ARG A 426 -4.93 1.53 21.31
N TYR A 427 -3.79 1.86 20.75
CA TYR A 427 -3.12 3.14 20.93
C TYR A 427 -3.52 4.21 19.90
N ARG A 428 -4.49 3.90 19.02
CA ARG A 428 -4.86 4.78 17.91
C ARG A 428 -5.28 6.19 18.33
N GLU A 429 -6.06 6.33 19.40
CA GLU A 429 -6.47 7.65 19.92
C GLU A 429 -5.26 8.45 20.41
N ASN A 430 -4.38 7.81 21.16
CA ASN A 430 -3.12 8.40 21.63
C ASN A 430 -2.22 8.78 20.44
N PHE A 431 -2.17 7.93 19.42
CA PHE A 431 -1.41 8.19 18.21
C PHE A 431 -1.96 9.43 17.50
N ASN A 432 -3.27 9.54 17.32
CA ASN A 432 -3.91 10.70 16.70
C ASN A 432 -3.60 11.98 17.46
N ALA A 433 -3.71 11.97 18.77
CA ALA A 433 -3.40 13.13 19.61
C ALA A 433 -1.93 13.54 19.59
N GLY A 434 -1.02 12.58 19.46
CA GLY A 434 0.44 12.81 19.50
C GLY A 434 1.10 13.06 18.15
N TRP A 435 0.46 12.69 17.04
CA TRP A 435 1.04 12.65 15.70
C TRP A 435 1.66 13.97 15.23
N CYS A 436 0.93 15.08 15.33
CA CYS A 436 1.42 16.37 14.84
C CYS A 436 2.72 16.82 15.54
N ASN A 437 2.85 16.55 16.84
CA ASN A 437 4.05 16.88 17.60
C ASN A 437 5.22 15.97 17.23
N ALA A 438 4.96 14.66 17.08
CA ALA A 438 5.97 13.69 16.66
C ALA A 438 6.49 14.00 15.25
N TRP A 439 5.59 14.37 14.33
CA TRP A 439 5.90 14.78 12.97
C TRP A 439 6.82 16.01 12.92
N LYS A 440 6.47 17.10 13.62
CA LYS A 440 7.28 18.31 13.69
C LYS A 440 8.67 18.03 14.27
N ARG A 441 8.74 17.18 15.29
CA ARG A 441 9.98 16.77 15.94
C ARG A 441 10.87 16.00 14.96
N ALA A 442 10.36 14.95 14.32
CA ALA A 442 11.10 14.12 13.37
C ALA A 442 11.64 14.94 12.19
N LEU A 443 10.82 15.83 11.61
CA LEU A 443 11.26 16.74 10.56
C LEU A 443 12.39 17.65 11.01
N LYS A 444 12.30 18.23 12.20
CA LYS A 444 13.35 19.09 12.74
C LYS A 444 14.66 18.33 12.94
N GLU A 445 14.61 17.13 13.51
CA GLU A 445 15.79 16.29 13.74
C GLU A 445 16.45 15.89 12.42
N ILE A 446 15.70 15.37 11.45
CA ILE A 446 16.26 15.00 10.14
C ILE A 446 16.87 16.22 9.44
N LYS A 447 16.16 17.37 9.39
CA LYS A 447 16.67 18.61 8.75
C LYS A 447 17.90 19.18 9.43
N SER A 448 18.20 18.82 10.67
CA SER A 448 19.45 19.23 11.35
C SER A 448 20.66 18.36 11.00
N GLU A 449 20.44 17.16 10.44
CA GLU A 449 21.49 16.17 10.14
C GLU A 449 21.78 15.98 8.65
N VAL A 450 20.92 16.56 7.78
CA VAL A 450 21.07 16.48 6.33
C VAL A 450 20.91 17.86 5.71
N ASP A 451 21.62 18.11 4.60
CA ASP A 451 21.39 19.35 3.81
C ASP A 451 20.11 19.20 3.00
N TYR A 452 19.05 19.89 3.47
CA TYR A 452 17.72 19.81 2.85
C TYR A 452 17.67 20.49 1.45
N ASN A 453 18.65 21.32 1.09
CA ASN A 453 18.73 21.91 -0.25
C ASN A 453 19.25 20.90 -1.28
N ILE A 454 20.02 19.91 -0.81
CA ILE A 454 20.59 18.84 -1.64
C ILE A 454 19.62 17.65 -1.67
N ILE A 455 19.14 17.23 -0.50
CA ILE A 455 18.22 16.11 -0.39
C ILE A 455 16.79 16.62 -0.60
N GLY A 456 16.13 16.20 -1.67
CA GLY A 456 14.78 16.64 -2.02
C GLY A 456 13.75 16.42 -0.89
N GLU A 457 12.86 17.38 -0.71
CA GLU A 457 11.88 17.42 0.39
C GLU A 457 11.07 16.12 0.53
N ARG A 458 10.75 15.46 -0.59
CA ARG A 458 9.98 14.22 -0.59
C ARG A 458 10.69 13.07 0.12
N PHE A 459 12.01 12.93 -0.09
CA PHE A 459 12.81 11.92 0.62
C PHE A 459 12.82 12.19 2.13
N ILE A 460 13.03 13.44 2.51
CA ILE A 460 13.02 13.87 3.92
C ILE A 460 11.67 13.54 4.56
N ASN A 461 10.57 13.88 3.89
CA ASN A 461 9.23 13.63 4.42
C ASN A 461 8.94 12.14 4.57
N ASN A 462 9.33 11.31 3.61
CA ASN A 462 9.11 9.85 3.69
C ASN A 462 9.82 9.23 4.91
N TRP A 463 11.09 9.56 5.13
CA TRP A 463 11.85 9.03 6.25
C TRP A 463 11.45 9.67 7.58
N ALA A 464 11.10 10.95 7.60
CA ALA A 464 10.54 11.62 8.77
C ALA A 464 9.22 10.99 9.22
N MET A 465 8.40 10.50 8.29
CA MET A 465 7.15 9.80 8.58
C MET A 465 7.40 8.52 9.37
N MET A 466 8.41 7.73 9.00
CA MET A 466 8.79 6.51 9.73
C MET A 466 9.26 6.83 11.14
N LEU A 467 10.14 7.81 11.26
CA LEU A 467 10.68 8.27 12.54
C LEU A 467 9.58 8.86 13.45
N ALA A 468 8.70 9.69 12.89
CA ALA A 468 7.57 10.29 13.61
C ALA A 468 6.59 9.23 14.13
N THR A 469 6.29 8.22 13.30
CA THR A 469 5.44 7.09 13.69
C THR A 469 6.00 6.39 14.91
N TYR A 470 7.30 6.10 14.88
CA TYR A 470 7.98 5.46 16.00
C TYR A 470 7.97 6.33 17.26
N TYR A 471 8.30 7.63 17.13
CA TYR A 471 8.26 8.57 18.23
C TYR A 471 6.88 8.69 18.86
N CYS A 472 5.84 8.75 18.04
CA CYS A 472 4.47 8.85 18.52
C CYS A 472 4.09 7.64 19.38
N LEU A 473 4.31 6.42 18.88
CA LEU A 473 4.00 5.19 19.62
C LEU A 473 4.89 4.96 20.83
N SER A 474 6.16 5.34 20.77
CA SER A 474 7.07 5.22 21.91
C SER A 474 6.72 6.14 23.09
N ASN A 475 5.79 7.07 22.92
CA ASN A 475 5.18 7.82 24.01
C ASN A 475 3.94 7.11 24.59
N CYS A 476 3.40 6.11 23.89
CA CYS A 476 2.18 5.41 24.26
C CYS A 476 2.45 4.09 24.98
N THR A 477 3.59 3.44 24.70
CA THR A 477 3.93 2.12 25.24
C THR A 477 5.43 1.89 25.32
N ASP A 478 5.86 1.16 26.35
CA ASP A 478 7.24 0.69 26.53
C ASP A 478 7.48 -0.68 25.88
N SER A 479 6.46 -1.29 25.26
CA SER A 479 6.54 -2.63 24.68
C SER A 479 7.22 -2.68 23.29
N LEU A 480 7.70 -1.55 22.79
CA LEU A 480 8.36 -1.48 21.47
C LEU A 480 9.67 -2.29 21.46
N PRO A 481 9.97 -3.00 20.35
CA PRO A 481 11.12 -3.90 20.26
C PRO A 481 12.47 -3.18 20.18
N PHE A 482 12.50 -1.95 19.66
CA PHE A 482 13.72 -1.18 19.38
C PHE A 482 13.83 0.05 20.26
N ASN A 483 15.00 0.68 20.35
CA ASN A 483 15.15 1.96 21.02
C ASN A 483 15.09 3.14 20.03
N ARG A 484 14.75 4.34 20.52
CA ARG A 484 14.57 5.54 19.69
C ARG A 484 15.81 5.92 18.90
N LYS A 485 17.00 5.81 19.52
CA LYS A 485 18.27 6.16 18.89
C LYS A 485 18.55 5.25 17.71
N MET A 486 18.39 3.94 17.88
CA MET A 486 18.58 2.97 16.80
C MET A 486 17.67 3.28 15.58
N VAL A 487 16.39 3.55 15.83
CA VAL A 487 15.45 3.88 14.73
C VAL A 487 15.83 5.19 14.03
N HIS A 488 16.23 6.20 14.83
CA HIS A 488 16.69 7.47 14.31
C HIS A 488 17.92 7.31 13.39
N ASP A 489 18.97 6.67 13.91
CA ASP A 489 20.22 6.48 13.19
C ASP A 489 20.00 5.71 11.88
N ILE A 490 19.20 4.63 11.91
CA ILE A 490 18.83 3.85 10.72
C ILE A 490 18.05 4.70 9.71
N CYS A 491 17.09 5.52 10.14
CA CYS A 491 16.34 6.37 9.21
C CYS A 491 17.25 7.38 8.51
N ILE A 492 18.19 7.99 9.22
CA ILE A 492 19.16 8.93 8.64
C ILE A 492 20.09 8.23 7.66
N ASP A 493 20.66 7.09 8.03
CA ASP A 493 21.59 6.34 7.17
C ASP A 493 20.91 5.87 5.88
N ARG A 494 19.68 5.35 5.99
CA ARG A 494 18.88 4.91 4.82
C ARG A 494 18.46 6.07 3.93
N LEU A 495 18.11 7.24 4.51
CA LEU A 495 17.85 8.45 3.75
C LEU A 495 19.06 8.87 2.92
N LYS A 496 20.25 8.98 3.55
CA LYS A 496 21.50 9.32 2.89
C LYS A 496 21.85 8.31 1.79
N TYR A 497 21.72 7.02 2.08
CA TYR A 497 21.97 5.95 1.12
C TYR A 497 21.01 6.02 -0.07
N GLN A 498 19.71 6.14 0.15
CA GLN A 498 18.74 6.26 -0.93
C GLN A 498 18.99 7.49 -1.80
N HIS A 499 19.37 8.61 -1.19
CA HIS A 499 19.73 9.82 -1.92
C HIS A 499 20.99 9.60 -2.78
N SER A 500 22.03 8.95 -2.25
CA SER A 500 23.26 8.67 -3.03
C SER A 500 22.96 7.80 -4.27
N LEU A 501 22.00 6.85 -4.16
CA LEU A 501 21.56 6.05 -5.30
C LEU A 501 20.85 6.91 -6.37
N CYS A 502 20.12 7.94 -5.99
CA CYS A 502 19.51 8.87 -6.95
C CYS A 502 20.56 9.54 -7.82
N HIS A 503 21.65 9.99 -7.23
CA HIS A 503 22.73 10.65 -7.97
C HIS A 503 23.51 9.68 -8.86
N SER A 504 23.73 8.44 -8.41
CA SER A 504 24.48 7.43 -9.18
C SER A 504 23.70 6.83 -10.35
N THR A 505 22.40 6.96 -10.35
CA THR A 505 21.50 6.41 -11.39
C THR A 505 20.78 7.48 -12.19
N ASP A 506 21.07 8.76 -11.90
CA ASP A 506 20.48 9.90 -12.57
C ASP A 506 20.85 9.89 -14.06
N GLU A 507 19.93 10.30 -14.90
CA GLU A 507 20.10 10.54 -16.34
C GLU A 507 21.32 11.43 -16.62
N ILE A 508 21.63 12.34 -15.68
CA ILE A 508 22.81 13.19 -15.69
C ILE A 508 24.08 12.36 -15.52
N ALA A 509 24.11 11.42 -14.57
CA ALA A 509 25.25 10.52 -14.37
C ALA A 509 25.44 9.58 -15.58
N ILE A 510 24.34 9.10 -16.16
CA ILE A 510 24.38 8.33 -17.43
C ILE A 510 24.96 9.18 -18.55
N PHE A 511 24.52 10.42 -18.71
CA PHE A 511 25.05 11.34 -19.71
C PHE A 511 26.56 11.57 -19.53
N TRP A 512 27.00 11.92 -18.32
CA TRP A 512 28.41 12.17 -18.07
C TRP A 512 29.28 10.92 -18.22
N ALA A 513 28.77 9.75 -17.82
CA ALA A 513 29.45 8.46 -18.06
C ALA A 513 29.59 8.17 -19.56
N MET A 514 28.52 8.40 -20.36
CA MET A 514 28.56 8.21 -21.81
C MET A 514 29.41 9.28 -22.51
N PHE A 515 29.39 10.50 -22.03
CA PHE A 515 30.29 11.57 -22.48
C PHE A 515 31.76 11.20 -22.24
N SER A 516 32.11 10.78 -21.02
CA SER A 516 33.47 10.33 -20.68
C SER A 516 33.92 9.17 -21.56
N LYS A 517 33.07 8.18 -21.79
CA LYS A 517 33.37 7.03 -22.62
C LYS A 517 33.50 7.39 -24.10
N SER A 518 32.60 8.22 -24.64
CA SER A 518 32.71 8.73 -26.01
C SER A 518 34.01 9.54 -26.23
N ARG A 519 34.47 10.25 -25.20
CA ARG A 519 35.78 10.91 -25.22
C ARG A 519 36.93 9.90 -25.27
N GLN A 520 36.91 8.84 -24.43
CA GLN A 520 37.93 7.78 -24.43
C GLN A 520 38.00 7.06 -25.78
N LEU A 521 36.87 6.91 -26.47
CA LEU A 521 36.77 6.30 -27.81
C LEU A 521 37.16 7.29 -28.94
N GLY A 522 37.36 8.54 -28.63
CA GLY A 522 37.70 9.61 -29.63
C GLY A 522 36.48 10.12 -30.42
N ASP A 523 35.26 9.73 -30.04
CA ASP A 523 34.05 10.25 -30.66
C ASP A 523 33.75 11.68 -30.22
N ILE A 524 34.03 12.06 -28.98
CA ILE A 524 34.00 13.44 -28.43
C ILE A 524 35.43 13.92 -28.25
N ARG A 525 35.74 15.08 -28.85
CA ARG A 525 37.12 15.61 -28.91
C ARG A 525 37.22 17.01 -28.30
N GLU A 526 38.32 17.23 -27.55
CA GLU A 526 38.62 18.54 -27.00
C GLU A 526 38.98 19.53 -28.10
N GLY A 527 38.60 20.80 -27.94
CA GLY A 527 38.78 21.83 -28.94
C GLY A 527 37.80 21.80 -30.11
N GLN A 528 37.05 20.68 -30.28
CA GLN A 528 36.03 20.50 -31.31
C GLN A 528 34.61 20.45 -30.71
N ASP A 529 34.41 19.62 -29.71
CA ASP A 529 33.09 19.37 -29.12
C ASP A 529 32.96 19.95 -27.71
N TYR A 530 34.05 20.02 -26.98
CA TYR A 530 34.14 20.66 -25.68
C TYR A 530 35.51 21.34 -25.49
N LYS A 531 35.61 22.20 -24.46
CA LYS A 531 36.86 22.81 -24.02
C LYS A 531 36.93 22.80 -22.50
N ILE A 532 38.15 22.68 -21.94
CA ILE A 532 38.41 22.90 -20.52
C ILE A 532 39.39 24.07 -20.44
N LYS A 533 39.02 25.14 -19.72
CA LYS A 533 39.85 26.32 -19.54
C LYS A 533 39.87 26.76 -18.07
N ALA A 534 41.04 27.17 -17.57
CA ALA A 534 41.13 27.86 -16.32
C ALA A 534 40.78 29.36 -16.55
N VAL A 535 39.82 29.87 -15.80
CA VAL A 535 39.39 31.27 -15.93
C VAL A 535 39.21 31.92 -14.55
N ASP A 536 39.61 33.19 -14.46
CA ASP A 536 39.40 34.03 -13.26
C ASP A 536 38.01 34.69 -13.28
N LYS A 537 37.44 34.84 -14.48
CA LYS A 537 36.18 35.53 -14.69
C LYS A 537 35.36 34.83 -15.78
N LEU A 538 34.10 34.57 -15.50
CA LEU A 538 33.17 33.92 -16.42
C LEU A 538 31.95 34.82 -16.63
N THR A 539 31.60 35.11 -17.90
CA THR A 539 30.38 35.84 -18.23
C THR A 539 29.39 34.90 -18.89
N VAL A 540 28.21 34.74 -18.26
CA VAL A 540 27.18 33.83 -18.69
C VAL A 540 25.80 34.48 -18.76
N THR A 541 24.87 33.79 -19.46
CA THR A 541 23.46 34.10 -19.48
C THR A 541 22.74 33.03 -18.66
N VAL A 542 21.94 33.43 -17.69
CA VAL A 542 21.06 32.55 -16.90
C VAL A 542 19.61 33.05 -17.00
N LYS A 543 18.66 32.20 -16.67
CA LYS A 543 17.22 32.55 -16.72
C LYS A 543 16.94 33.74 -15.79
N GLY A 544 16.45 34.85 -16.37
CA GLY A 544 16.17 36.08 -15.63
C GLY A 544 17.34 37.11 -15.59
N GLU A 545 18.57 36.69 -15.90
CA GLU A 545 19.76 37.58 -15.96
C GLU A 545 20.49 37.40 -17.30
N PRO A 546 20.30 38.28 -18.26
CA PRO A 546 20.87 38.13 -19.60
C PRO A 546 22.40 38.25 -19.62
N ARG A 547 23.01 38.86 -18.59
CA ARG A 547 24.46 38.99 -18.44
C ARG A 547 24.86 38.93 -16.97
N LYS A 548 25.30 37.75 -16.52
CA LYS A 548 25.86 37.53 -15.19
C LYS A 548 27.37 37.37 -15.28
N VAL A 549 28.09 38.11 -14.46
CA VAL A 549 29.54 38.02 -14.36
C VAL A 549 29.89 37.33 -13.05
N ILE A 550 30.60 36.20 -13.12
CA ILE A 550 31.09 35.41 -11.99
C ILE A 550 32.61 35.62 -11.93
N THR A 551 33.13 36.04 -10.80
CA THR A 551 34.57 36.22 -10.56
C THR A 551 35.01 35.18 -9.53
N PHE A 552 36.12 34.51 -9.76
CA PHE A 552 36.68 33.49 -8.88
C PHE A 552 37.92 34.07 -8.16
N ASP A 553 38.12 33.70 -6.89
CA ASP A 553 39.27 34.13 -6.09
C ASP A 553 40.59 33.52 -6.59
N LYS A 554 40.50 32.36 -7.24
CA LYS A 554 41.61 31.67 -7.93
C LYS A 554 41.10 31.17 -9.27
N PRO A 555 41.99 31.04 -10.29
CA PRO A 555 41.60 30.46 -11.57
C PRO A 555 40.88 29.11 -11.37
N ARG A 556 39.66 29.01 -11.91
CA ARG A 556 38.84 27.82 -11.80
C ARG A 556 38.73 27.12 -13.14
N LEU A 557 38.82 25.78 -13.13
CA LEU A 557 38.63 24.99 -14.35
C LEU A 557 37.17 24.97 -14.73
N ILE A 558 36.86 25.43 -15.93
CA ILE A 558 35.49 25.43 -16.48
C ILE A 558 35.42 24.51 -17.68
N LEU A 559 34.43 23.61 -17.63
CA LEU A 559 34.09 22.72 -18.73
C LEU A 559 33.01 23.38 -19.61
N PHE A 560 33.37 23.67 -20.84
CA PHE A 560 32.51 24.24 -21.87
C PHE A 560 32.09 23.15 -22.83
N ILE A 561 30.79 22.86 -22.98
CA ILE A 561 30.28 21.81 -23.86
C ILE A 561 29.36 22.36 -24.94
N ARG A 562 29.52 21.87 -26.17
CA ARG A 562 28.60 22.07 -27.31
C ARG A 562 27.45 21.06 -27.10
N SER A 563 26.40 21.49 -26.41
CA SER A 563 25.37 20.61 -25.87
C SER A 563 24.70 19.76 -26.91
N SER A 564 24.29 20.30 -28.07
CA SER A 564 23.64 19.55 -29.14
C SER A 564 24.49 18.40 -29.67
N ILE A 565 25.80 18.68 -29.90
CA ILE A 565 26.73 17.68 -30.43
C ILE A 565 27.09 16.65 -29.36
N CYS A 566 27.41 17.09 -28.15
CA CYS A 566 27.81 16.20 -27.06
C CYS A 566 26.66 15.27 -26.63
N VAL A 567 25.44 15.78 -26.55
CA VAL A 567 24.24 14.96 -26.23
C VAL A 567 23.97 13.94 -27.33
N ALA A 568 24.02 14.34 -28.62
CA ALA A 568 23.84 13.39 -29.72
C ALA A 568 24.88 12.26 -29.73
N LYS A 569 26.16 12.60 -29.51
CA LYS A 569 27.25 11.60 -29.46
C LYS A 569 27.13 10.69 -28.23
N ALA A 570 26.78 11.22 -27.07
CA ALA A 570 26.53 10.45 -25.86
C ALA A 570 25.31 9.50 -26.05
N ASN A 571 24.24 9.95 -26.70
CA ASN A 571 23.09 9.13 -27.07
C ASN A 571 23.45 7.94 -27.98
N ILE A 572 24.32 8.18 -28.96
CA ILE A 572 24.80 7.09 -29.84
C ILE A 572 25.56 6.04 -29.01
N GLN A 573 26.42 6.49 -28.09
CA GLN A 573 27.17 5.59 -27.21
C GLN A 573 26.25 4.83 -26.24
N ALA A 574 25.27 5.49 -25.65
CA ALA A 574 24.27 4.87 -24.78
C ALA A 574 23.53 3.72 -25.50
N ARG A 575 23.07 3.96 -26.74
CA ARG A 575 22.42 2.93 -27.56
C ARG A 575 23.32 1.73 -27.85
N LYS A 576 24.61 1.95 -28.11
CA LYS A 576 25.60 0.87 -28.30
C LYS A 576 25.72 -0.01 -27.04
N GLU A 577 25.47 0.54 -25.86
CA GLU A 577 25.52 -0.17 -24.57
C GLU A 577 24.16 -0.67 -24.07
N GLY A 578 23.12 -0.55 -24.90
CA GLY A 578 21.77 -0.95 -24.50
C GLY A 578 21.13 -0.05 -23.42
N LYS A 579 21.68 1.13 -23.20
CA LYS A 579 21.13 2.14 -22.29
C LYS A 579 20.21 3.10 -23.07
N VAL A 580 19.12 3.52 -22.44
CA VAL A 580 18.19 4.50 -22.98
C VAL A 580 18.39 5.78 -22.21
N MET A 581 18.73 6.88 -22.89
CA MET A 581 18.73 8.21 -22.30
C MET A 581 17.38 8.91 -22.53
N ILE A 582 17.04 9.83 -21.64
CA ILE A 582 15.84 10.65 -21.78
C ILE A 582 15.93 11.57 -23.03
N PRO A 583 14.78 12.09 -23.54
CA PRO A 583 14.77 13.04 -24.64
C PRO A 583 15.70 14.24 -24.38
N ASP A 584 16.37 14.69 -25.43
CA ASP A 584 17.40 15.73 -25.38
C ASP A 584 16.92 17.02 -24.67
N GLU A 585 15.68 17.45 -24.89
CA GLU A 585 15.10 18.62 -24.24
C GLU A 585 15.00 18.47 -22.72
N SER A 586 14.60 17.28 -22.26
CA SER A 586 14.51 16.96 -20.83
C SER A 586 15.89 16.88 -20.19
N LEU A 587 16.84 16.20 -20.85
CA LEU A 587 18.24 16.12 -20.41
C LEU A 587 18.88 17.51 -20.30
N MET A 588 18.66 18.37 -21.30
CA MET A 588 19.14 19.74 -21.27
C MET A 588 18.56 20.54 -20.10
N SER A 589 17.26 20.36 -19.81
CA SER A 589 16.63 21.00 -18.65
C SER A 589 17.25 20.54 -17.34
N TYR A 590 17.56 19.25 -17.21
CA TYR A 590 18.21 18.70 -16.01
C TYR A 590 19.66 19.18 -15.88
N LEU A 591 20.46 19.14 -16.94
CA LEU A 591 21.83 19.68 -16.94
C LEU A 591 21.88 21.14 -16.52
N MET A 592 20.94 21.97 -16.98
CA MET A 592 20.86 23.38 -16.61
C MET A 592 20.33 23.63 -15.19
N ALA A 593 19.80 22.60 -14.52
CA ALA A 593 19.31 22.69 -13.14
C ALA A 593 20.34 22.16 -12.11
N THR A 594 21.49 21.64 -12.55
CA THR A 594 22.54 21.15 -11.64
C THR A 594 23.27 22.28 -10.93
N PRO A 595 23.78 22.07 -9.71
CA PRO A 595 24.59 23.03 -8.99
C PRO A 595 25.90 23.39 -9.70
N GLU A 596 26.46 22.49 -10.50
CA GLU A 596 27.70 22.62 -11.24
C GLU A 596 27.53 23.51 -12.48
N TYR A 597 26.31 23.81 -12.90
CA TYR A 597 26.01 24.64 -14.07
C TYR A 597 26.09 26.14 -13.75
N PHE A 598 27.01 26.86 -14.40
CA PHE A 598 27.13 28.30 -14.25
C PHE A 598 26.21 29.12 -15.17
N GLY A 599 25.89 28.58 -16.34
CA GLY A 599 25.11 29.29 -17.34
C GLY A 599 25.56 29.03 -18.78
N LYS A 600 24.84 29.57 -19.76
CA LYS A 600 25.28 29.59 -21.17
C LYS A 600 26.21 30.74 -21.41
N THR A 601 27.35 30.52 -22.08
CA THR A 601 28.34 31.61 -22.31
C THR A 601 27.69 32.81 -22.97
N TYR A 602 28.04 34.03 -22.50
CA TYR A 602 27.52 35.27 -23.06
C TYR A 602 28.04 35.49 -24.48
N SER A 603 29.36 35.31 -24.68
CA SER A 603 30.00 35.35 -25.98
C SER A 603 30.19 33.93 -26.55
N PRO A 604 30.15 33.76 -27.88
CA PRO A 604 30.41 32.48 -28.52
C PRO A 604 31.88 32.09 -28.36
N LEU A 605 32.15 30.81 -28.11
CA LEU A 605 33.48 30.22 -28.13
C LEU A 605 33.80 29.67 -29.52
N LYS A 606 35.08 29.70 -29.91
CA LYS A 606 35.57 29.17 -31.18
C LYS A 606 35.92 27.68 -31.01
N PHE A 607 35.45 26.83 -31.94
CA PHE A 607 35.72 25.40 -31.99
C PHE A 607 36.34 25.03 -33.35
N ARG A 608 37.33 24.13 -33.37
CA ARG A 608 37.99 23.71 -34.60
C ARG A 608 37.02 22.91 -35.47
N VAL A 609 37.01 23.22 -36.78
CA VAL A 609 36.30 22.41 -37.79
C VAL A 609 37.30 21.46 -38.40
N LEU A 610 36.92 20.17 -38.54
CA LEU A 610 37.76 19.17 -39.21
C LEU A 610 37.30 19.00 -40.66
N ASP A 611 38.23 18.55 -41.53
CA ASP A 611 37.97 18.14 -42.89
C ASP A 611 37.48 16.67 -42.94
N GLU A 612 37.24 16.12 -44.12
CA GLU A 612 36.81 14.73 -44.35
C GLU A 612 37.85 13.69 -43.87
N LEU A 613 39.11 14.06 -43.71
CA LEU A 613 40.20 13.21 -43.22
C LEU A 613 40.41 13.37 -41.71
N GLY A 614 39.59 14.17 -41.04
CA GLY A 614 39.68 14.41 -39.57
C GLY A 614 40.81 15.36 -39.19
N MET A 615 41.41 16.11 -40.15
CA MET A 615 42.41 17.09 -39.91
C MET A 615 41.80 18.50 -39.77
N PRO A 616 42.42 19.45 -39.01
CA PRO A 616 41.92 20.78 -38.89
C PRO A 616 41.73 21.45 -40.26
N LYS A 617 40.47 21.81 -40.59
CA LYS A 617 40.14 22.43 -41.90
C LYS A 617 40.80 23.79 -42.03
N ARG A 618 41.48 23.99 -43.18
CA ARG A 618 42.09 25.28 -43.55
C ARG A 618 41.48 25.79 -44.83
N ILE A 619 41.33 27.06 -44.92
CA ILE A 619 40.90 27.79 -46.13
C ILE A 619 41.92 28.87 -46.46
N THR A 620 42.12 29.12 -47.72
CA THR A 620 42.97 30.23 -48.14
C THR A 620 42.15 31.51 -48.08
N ASN A 621 42.62 32.52 -47.33
CA ASN A 621 41.97 33.81 -47.22
C ASN A 621 42.28 34.68 -48.45
N ASP A 622 41.62 35.86 -48.55
CA ASP A 622 41.82 36.79 -49.63
C ASP A 622 43.28 37.36 -49.76
N LYS A 623 44.10 37.08 -48.77
CA LYS A 623 45.55 37.46 -48.71
C LYS A 623 46.46 36.28 -49.15
N GLY A 624 45.89 35.12 -49.54
CA GLY A 624 46.64 33.92 -49.90
C GLY A 624 47.20 33.09 -48.72
N GLU A 625 46.79 33.39 -47.48
CA GLU A 625 47.22 32.69 -46.28
C GLU A 625 46.30 31.54 -45.94
N ASN A 626 46.84 30.37 -45.54
CA ASN A 626 46.09 29.23 -45.06
C ASN A 626 45.64 29.42 -43.61
N VAL A 627 44.37 29.78 -43.43
CA VAL A 627 43.77 30.04 -42.12
C VAL A 627 42.93 28.90 -41.63
N LEU A 628 42.97 28.57 -40.33
CA LEU A 628 42.12 27.57 -39.70
C LEU A 628 40.66 28.03 -39.69
N VAL A 629 39.78 27.11 -39.96
CA VAL A 629 38.31 27.34 -39.89
C VAL A 629 37.82 27.01 -38.49
N PHE A 630 37.11 27.95 -37.88
CA PHE A 630 36.49 27.82 -36.58
C PHE A 630 34.98 27.98 -36.70
N ASP A 631 34.26 27.13 -35.98
CA ASP A 631 32.83 27.29 -35.69
C ASP A 631 32.68 28.10 -34.40
N GLN A 632 31.68 28.93 -34.31
CA GLN A 632 31.45 29.81 -33.16
C GLN A 632 30.08 29.52 -32.56
N GLU A 633 30.06 29.12 -31.28
CA GLU A 633 28.81 28.74 -30.63
C GLU A 633 28.81 29.20 -29.15
N ARG A 634 27.62 29.61 -28.68
CA ARG A 634 27.38 29.81 -27.24
C ARG A 634 27.15 28.45 -26.58
N VAL A 635 27.94 28.12 -25.60
CA VAL A 635 28.01 26.77 -25.01
C VAL A 635 27.63 26.80 -23.54
N LEU A 636 27.30 25.61 -23.00
CA LEU A 636 27.05 25.46 -21.57
C LEU A 636 28.39 25.45 -20.82
N ALA A 637 28.43 26.14 -19.67
CA ALA A 637 29.59 26.22 -18.81
C ALA A 637 29.31 25.54 -17.47
N PHE A 638 30.18 24.60 -17.11
CA PHE A 638 30.08 23.82 -15.86
C PHE A 638 31.39 23.95 -15.07
N ASP A 639 31.27 23.77 -13.74
CA ASP A 639 32.42 23.55 -12.89
C ASP A 639 33.03 22.18 -13.21
N TYR A 640 34.27 22.20 -13.71
CA TYR A 640 34.94 20.97 -14.13
C TYR A 640 35.18 19.98 -12.97
N ASP A 641 35.73 20.49 -11.86
CA ASP A 641 36.09 19.65 -10.71
C ASP A 641 34.83 19.08 -10.05
N ALA A 642 33.81 19.91 -9.87
CA ALA A 642 32.53 19.47 -9.31
C ALA A 642 31.82 18.42 -10.20
N VAL A 643 31.82 18.60 -11.53
CA VAL A 643 31.26 17.58 -12.46
C VAL A 643 32.02 16.25 -12.35
N CYS A 644 33.35 16.29 -12.25
CA CYS A 644 34.16 15.08 -12.13
C CYS A 644 33.94 14.37 -10.81
N GLU A 645 33.89 15.10 -9.69
CA GLU A 645 33.64 14.52 -8.37
C GLU A 645 32.22 13.92 -8.24
N CYS A 646 31.19 14.70 -8.63
CA CYS A 646 29.80 14.29 -8.47
C CYS A 646 29.44 13.05 -9.33
N ASN A 647 30.10 12.86 -10.48
CA ASN A 647 29.76 11.80 -11.42
C ASN A 647 30.84 10.70 -11.52
N ASP A 648 31.85 10.73 -10.67
CA ASP A 648 33.00 9.79 -10.66
C ASP A 648 33.63 9.58 -12.05
N ILE A 649 33.85 10.69 -12.77
CA ILE A 649 34.43 10.70 -14.11
C ILE A 649 35.77 11.45 -14.14
N ASN A 650 36.66 11.03 -15.03
CA ASN A 650 37.90 11.73 -15.30
C ASN A 650 37.97 12.11 -16.77
N LEU A 651 37.90 13.39 -17.05
CA LEU A 651 37.92 13.94 -18.41
C LEU A 651 39.34 14.34 -18.89
N GLN A 652 40.37 14.29 -18.03
CA GLN A 652 41.76 14.52 -18.39
C GLN A 652 42.65 13.33 -18.04
N THR A 653 43.53 12.95 -18.93
CA THR A 653 44.60 12.02 -18.61
C THR A 653 45.68 12.66 -17.76
N ILE A 654 46.43 11.87 -16.95
CA ILE A 654 47.51 12.40 -16.10
C ILE A 654 48.56 13.14 -16.97
N THR A 655 48.85 12.64 -18.18
CA THR A 655 49.77 13.22 -19.14
C THR A 655 49.31 14.63 -19.63
N GLU A 656 47.98 14.81 -19.86
CA GLU A 656 47.38 16.08 -20.26
C GLU A 656 47.43 17.11 -19.12
N ARG A 657 47.27 16.68 -17.87
CA ARG A 657 47.42 17.54 -16.68
C ARG A 657 48.85 18.05 -16.50
N ILE A 658 49.85 17.20 -16.71
CA ILE A 658 51.26 17.53 -16.60
C ILE A 658 51.70 18.48 -17.73
N SER A 659 51.27 18.25 -18.97
CA SER A 659 51.60 19.11 -20.11
C SER A 659 50.95 20.51 -20.01
N GLN A 660 49.75 20.63 -19.41
CA GLN A 660 49.13 21.95 -19.17
C GLN A 660 49.84 22.75 -18.06
N SER A 661 50.34 22.08 -17.02
CA SER A 661 51.16 22.75 -15.99
C SER A 661 52.53 23.16 -16.49
N GLN A 662 53.05 22.56 -17.56
CA GLN A 662 54.34 22.91 -18.20
C GLN A 662 54.16 23.89 -19.36
N ASN A 663 53.01 23.91 -20.07
CA ASN A 663 52.74 24.81 -21.20
C ASN A 663 52.22 26.20 -20.80
N SER A 664 52.02 26.46 -19.50
CA SER A 664 51.77 27.82 -19.01
C SER A 664 53.01 28.75 -19.11
N VAL A 665 54.15 28.21 -19.63
CA VAL A 665 55.43 28.98 -19.78
C VAL A 665 55.83 29.25 -21.24
N THR A 666 55.24 28.55 -22.23
CA THR A 666 55.63 28.78 -23.65
C THR A 666 54.51 28.43 -24.61
N SER A 667 53.79 29.39 -25.16
CA SER A 667 53.41 29.49 -26.57
C SER A 667 52.64 30.80 -26.86
N SER A 668 53.22 31.60 -27.72
CA SER A 668 52.76 32.88 -28.22
C SER A 668 51.61 32.85 -29.25
N ASP A 669 51.02 31.68 -29.50
CA ASP A 669 49.93 31.53 -30.50
C ASP A 669 48.52 31.57 -29.90
N ASP A 670 48.38 31.49 -28.58
CA ASP A 670 47.09 31.58 -27.88
C ASP A 670 46.76 33.01 -27.37
N ALA A 671 47.66 33.96 -27.56
CA ALA A 671 47.54 35.36 -27.08
C ALA A 671 46.38 36.14 -27.73
N ASN A 672 45.81 35.69 -28.83
CA ASN A 672 44.65 36.32 -29.48
C ASN A 672 43.30 35.85 -29.03
N ASP A 673 43.21 34.81 -28.13
CA ASP A 673 41.96 34.35 -27.58
C ASP A 673 41.59 35.05 -26.24
N GLU A 674 42.50 35.84 -25.64
CA GLU A 674 42.29 36.50 -24.35
C GLU A 674 41.38 37.75 -24.39
N LEU A 675 41.03 38.23 -25.59
CA LEU A 675 40.26 39.49 -25.71
C LEU A 675 38.75 39.30 -25.85
N THR A 676 38.22 38.07 -25.77
CA THR A 676 36.77 37.84 -25.91
C THR A 676 36.24 36.64 -25.08
N ALA A 677 36.51 36.61 -23.77
CA ALA A 677 35.77 35.77 -22.82
C ALA A 677 34.87 36.59 -21.90
#